data_e19cc6db79f2588b4acad89032112cea
#
_entry.id   e19cc6db79f2588b4acad89032112cea
#
_cell.length_a   1.000
_cell.length_b   1.000
_cell.length_c   1.000
_cell.angle_alpha   90.00
_cell.angle_beta   90.00
_cell.angle_gamma   90.00
#
_symmetry.space_group_name_H-M   'P 1'
#
loop_
_entity.id
_entity.type
_entity.pdbx_description
1 polymer ?
#
loop_
_entity_poly.entity_id
_entity_poly.type
_entity_poly.pdbx_seq_one_letter_code
_entity_poly.pdbx_strand_id
1 'polypeptide(L)'
;MKRFLATSLLILLLAGKALACGWGPTHNYYLFSVYNRALMQNQFIDRINSNWDAYTNGEVKEYDHDKLLAFAKRKGDTQMAEYLTLLDSYLNICERQGETWNYPTEEEKMEMDAKLKNIRQVTSQKLKTRLRSQNALLHMRANMLLGRHADNIAFWTSTVADQYPNSVYKDMMKDIYAGALVKQGRRDEALDIYAELNDMESIRWCMWDIWNVKGISKLYAESPNSPALPYLVQEFVNDSQETLDQSKWNDDGVSSEYKKEVADFISLAERAVAEGKTKTPALWKTASAWLEFMFGNKQLAETKSKKAMEMEGTDRMRDNARVIRLFITASNAIDSPSFDDFLCNEMQWLSEKAKEESTDGEWNTYWSYNHYSEVFDRMVFQPITTHYKKAHRNEIATAFYSLIDPPSSELENVGSVYSSNFYSYLDYGDVDDALAYQSFIQGNPKGKLEKWLHERAYKSEDFMNDFVGTKYMALGDWPTAIKFLEKVPLAFLNQQNINPYMGTRSYSVEPWRNFQRESSWEEEPKVILTSNKKIDFAREMIDLETKLAIANKEAAAKLAYEYAIRNYQASYKGDCWFLTHYASSTYDTLRVGEKDFLACCERYLQKAAESKDFQMKEKAYYGLAFIPTEPWRNGEWDSSSNDWVYKTNPASTQYKALKRLVDLERSNPGKTAEYVSKCDVVIQFKKQYQ
;
A
#
# COMPACT_ATOMS: atom_id res chain seq x y z
N MET A 1 -17.27 -29.71 -7.57
CA MET A 1 -17.63 -28.60 -8.47
C MET A 1 -18.43 -27.50 -7.81
N LYS A 2 -19.61 -27.71 -7.17
CA LYS A 2 -20.39 -26.62 -6.52
C LYS A 2 -19.69 -25.93 -5.34
N ARG A 3 -18.83 -26.61 -4.57
CA ARG A 3 -18.05 -26.00 -3.47
C ARG A 3 -16.84 -25.21 -4.00
N PHE A 4 -16.25 -25.60 -5.10
CA PHE A 4 -15.14 -24.87 -5.73
C PHE A 4 -15.59 -23.53 -6.33
N LEU A 5 -16.77 -23.46 -6.94
CA LEU A 5 -17.37 -22.22 -7.43
C LEU A 5 -17.73 -21.25 -6.29
N ALA A 6 -18.19 -21.77 -5.14
CA ALA A 6 -18.52 -20.93 -3.99
C ALA A 6 -17.26 -20.30 -3.35
N THR A 7 -16.16 -21.07 -3.28
CA THR A 7 -14.90 -20.56 -2.72
C THR A 7 -14.23 -19.54 -3.65
N SER A 8 -14.25 -19.80 -4.97
CA SER A 8 -13.73 -18.83 -5.97
C SER A 8 -14.56 -17.56 -6.03
N LEU A 9 -15.89 -17.64 -5.84
CA LEU A 9 -16.77 -16.46 -5.78
C LEU A 9 -16.57 -15.66 -4.48
N LEU A 10 -16.26 -16.34 -3.36
CA LEU A 10 -15.95 -15.69 -2.08
C LEU A 10 -14.60 -14.96 -2.13
N ILE A 11 -13.59 -15.54 -2.79
CA ILE A 11 -12.29 -14.91 -3.00
C ILE A 11 -12.41 -13.70 -3.94
N LEU A 12 -13.23 -13.77 -4.98
CA LEU A 12 -13.51 -12.63 -5.87
C LEU A 12 -14.30 -11.53 -5.17
N LEU A 13 -15.20 -11.85 -4.25
CA LEU A 13 -15.95 -10.87 -3.45
C LEU A 13 -15.08 -10.20 -2.37
N LEU A 14 -14.09 -10.91 -1.82
CA LEU A 14 -13.13 -10.35 -0.88
C LEU A 14 -12.07 -9.50 -1.61
N ALA A 15 -11.62 -9.90 -2.79
CA ALA A 15 -10.74 -9.10 -3.63
C ALA A 15 -11.44 -7.82 -4.14
N GLY A 16 -12.74 -7.88 -4.45
CA GLY A 16 -13.52 -6.72 -4.89
C GLY A 16 -13.68 -5.63 -3.82
N LYS A 17 -13.61 -5.97 -2.53
CA LYS A 17 -13.60 -4.97 -1.44
C LYS A 17 -12.22 -4.33 -1.22
N ALA A 18 -11.14 -5.00 -1.61
CA ALA A 18 -9.77 -4.47 -1.50
C ALA A 18 -9.39 -3.52 -2.64
N LEU A 19 -10.14 -3.50 -3.74
CA LEU A 19 -9.86 -2.68 -4.93
C LEU A 19 -10.65 -1.36 -4.99
N ALA A 20 -11.52 -1.09 -4.01
CA ALA A 20 -12.25 0.16 -3.93
C ALA A 20 -11.47 1.19 -3.12
N CYS A 21 -10.61 1.96 -3.81
CA CYS A 21 -10.14 3.28 -3.40
C CYS A 21 -9.70 3.45 -1.94
N GLY A 22 -8.59 2.88 -1.60
CA GLY A 22 -7.92 3.19 -0.35
C GLY A 22 -6.42 3.02 -0.55
N TRP A 23 -5.72 4.12 -0.78
CA TRP A 23 -4.28 4.21 -0.59
C TRP A 23 -4.01 4.21 0.93
N GLY A 24 -4.28 3.08 1.57
CA GLY A 24 -3.75 2.79 2.88
C GLY A 24 -2.64 1.78 2.67
N PRO A 25 -1.48 1.93 3.29
CA PRO A 25 -0.45 0.94 3.19
C PRO A 25 -0.97 -0.37 3.81
N THR A 26 -1.33 -1.32 2.97
CA THR A 26 -1.48 -2.71 3.40
C THR A 26 -0.06 -3.23 3.65
N HIS A 27 0.50 -2.87 4.81
CA HIS A 27 1.84 -3.25 5.19
C HIS A 27 1.85 -4.69 5.72
N ASN A 28 1.59 -5.64 4.86
CA ASN A 28 1.84 -7.05 5.13
C ASN A 28 3.32 -7.35 4.93
N TYR A 29 4.18 -6.57 5.58
CA TYR A 29 5.62 -6.80 5.54
C TYR A 29 5.94 -8.00 6.41
N TYR A 30 6.31 -9.10 5.76
CA TYR A 30 6.77 -10.28 6.45
C TYR A 30 8.16 -10.04 7.02
N LEU A 31 8.32 -10.28 8.33
CA LEU A 31 9.62 -10.19 8.97
C LEU A 31 10.44 -11.46 8.78
N PHE A 32 9.78 -12.60 8.54
CA PHE A 32 10.47 -13.85 8.29
C PHE A 32 10.76 -14.02 6.81
N SER A 33 12.06 -13.96 6.42
CA SER A 33 12.50 -14.07 5.03
C SER A 33 13.87 -14.73 4.96
N VAL A 34 13.89 -16.01 4.65
CA VAL A 34 15.11 -16.84 4.54
C VAL A 34 15.56 -17.04 3.10
N TYR A 35 14.79 -16.55 2.15
CA TYR A 35 15.13 -16.43 0.72
C TYR A 35 14.51 -15.15 0.15
N ASN A 36 15.09 -14.63 -0.93
CA ASN A 36 14.59 -13.40 -1.58
C ASN A 36 13.65 -13.76 -2.73
N ARG A 37 12.33 -13.50 -2.55
CA ARG A 37 11.31 -13.75 -3.57
C ARG A 37 11.53 -12.98 -4.86
N ALA A 38 12.01 -11.74 -4.79
CA ALA A 38 12.19 -10.90 -5.97
C ALA A 38 13.27 -11.44 -6.91
N LEU A 39 14.39 -11.93 -6.35
CA LEU A 39 15.48 -12.49 -7.14
C LEU A 39 15.11 -13.82 -7.82
N MET A 40 13.99 -14.43 -7.42
CA MET A 40 13.57 -15.74 -7.91
C MET A 40 12.57 -15.68 -9.07
N GLN A 41 11.80 -14.62 -9.19
CA GLN A 41 10.70 -14.54 -10.16
C GLN A 41 11.16 -14.52 -11.62
N ASN A 42 12.32 -14.00 -11.92
CA ASN A 42 12.77 -13.76 -13.29
C ASN A 42 14.13 -14.38 -13.64
N GLN A 43 14.70 -15.24 -12.78
CA GLN A 43 16.07 -15.73 -12.97
C GLN A 43 16.33 -16.44 -14.30
N PHE A 44 15.34 -17.16 -14.86
CA PHE A 44 15.48 -17.76 -16.18
C PHE A 44 15.37 -16.72 -17.28
N ILE A 45 14.47 -15.75 -17.13
CA ILE A 45 14.25 -14.66 -18.11
C ILE A 45 15.51 -13.82 -18.23
N ASP A 46 16.09 -13.37 -17.12
CA ASP A 46 17.30 -12.54 -17.13
C ASP A 46 18.49 -13.26 -17.76
N ARG A 47 18.66 -14.55 -17.45
CA ARG A 47 19.73 -15.38 -18.05
C ARG A 47 19.49 -15.67 -19.54
N ILE A 48 18.24 -15.82 -19.97
CA ILE A 48 17.89 -15.95 -21.40
C ILE A 48 18.11 -14.64 -22.13
N ASN A 49 17.71 -13.52 -21.54
CA ASN A 49 17.92 -12.19 -22.09
C ASN A 49 19.40 -11.88 -22.26
N SER A 50 20.24 -12.24 -21.28
CA SER A 50 21.70 -12.15 -21.41
C SER A 50 22.24 -12.96 -22.59
N ASN A 51 21.63 -14.12 -22.95
CA ASN A 51 22.00 -14.87 -24.13
C ASN A 51 21.58 -14.17 -25.44
N TRP A 52 20.45 -13.48 -25.47
CA TRP A 52 20.02 -12.69 -26.63
C TRP A 52 20.92 -11.46 -26.82
N ASP A 53 21.22 -10.77 -25.74
CA ASP A 53 22.16 -9.65 -25.74
C ASP A 53 23.53 -10.08 -26.30
N ALA A 54 24.10 -11.15 -25.78
CA ALA A 54 25.37 -11.71 -26.26
C ALA A 54 25.29 -12.19 -27.73
N TYR A 55 24.21 -12.84 -28.18
CA TYR A 55 24.04 -13.29 -29.54
C TYR A 55 23.98 -12.14 -30.54
N THR A 56 23.34 -11.04 -30.15
CA THR A 56 23.15 -9.84 -30.99
C THR A 56 24.19 -8.76 -30.81
N ASN A 57 25.22 -8.97 -29.95
CA ASN A 57 26.25 -7.98 -29.59
C ASN A 57 25.63 -6.65 -29.03
N GLY A 58 24.59 -6.76 -28.22
CA GLY A 58 23.95 -5.62 -27.59
C GLY A 58 22.79 -4.98 -28.37
N GLU A 59 22.46 -5.47 -29.57
CA GLU A 59 21.36 -4.90 -30.38
C GLU A 59 19.97 -5.24 -29.81
N VAL A 60 19.82 -6.45 -29.23
CA VAL A 60 18.54 -6.94 -28.70
C VAL A 60 18.76 -7.51 -27.31
N LYS A 61 18.33 -6.76 -26.30
CA LYS A 61 18.53 -7.11 -24.88
C LYS A 61 17.50 -8.08 -24.32
N GLU A 62 16.30 -8.09 -24.89
CA GLU A 62 15.18 -8.95 -24.49
C GLU A 62 14.65 -9.74 -25.68
N TYR A 63 13.81 -10.77 -25.40
CA TYR A 63 13.22 -11.52 -26.49
C TYR A 63 12.27 -10.62 -27.32
N ASP A 64 12.64 -10.42 -28.57
CA ASP A 64 11.84 -9.76 -29.62
C ASP A 64 11.99 -10.58 -30.89
N HIS A 65 10.92 -11.32 -31.25
CA HIS A 65 10.96 -12.25 -32.37
C HIS A 65 11.45 -11.59 -33.65
N ASP A 66 10.88 -10.45 -34.02
CA ASP A 66 11.13 -9.81 -35.31
C ASP A 66 12.57 -9.28 -35.41
N LYS A 67 13.05 -8.65 -34.35
CA LYS A 67 14.43 -8.15 -34.28
C LYS A 67 15.45 -9.27 -34.28
N LEU A 68 15.21 -10.33 -33.48
CA LEU A 68 16.10 -11.49 -33.43
C LEU A 68 16.12 -12.23 -34.75
N LEU A 69 14.98 -12.43 -35.41
CA LEU A 69 14.87 -13.08 -36.71
C LEU A 69 15.55 -12.25 -37.82
N ALA A 70 15.35 -10.92 -37.80
CA ALA A 70 16.04 -10.02 -38.74
C ALA A 70 17.55 -10.06 -38.54
N PHE A 71 18.05 -10.07 -37.29
CA PHE A 71 19.48 -10.21 -36.99
C PHE A 71 20.00 -11.57 -37.48
N ALA A 72 19.34 -12.67 -37.19
CA ALA A 72 19.76 -14.00 -37.64
C ALA A 72 19.84 -14.10 -39.17
N LYS A 73 18.85 -13.55 -39.89
CA LYS A 73 18.85 -13.50 -41.36
C LYS A 73 19.99 -12.63 -41.90
N ARG A 74 20.22 -11.46 -41.32
CA ARG A 74 21.33 -10.53 -41.72
C ARG A 74 22.70 -11.19 -41.50
N LYS A 75 22.85 -11.97 -40.44
CA LYS A 75 24.05 -12.74 -40.11
C LYS A 75 24.23 -14.02 -40.95
N GLY A 76 23.21 -14.43 -41.71
CA GLY A 76 23.21 -15.70 -42.44
C GLY A 76 23.07 -16.95 -41.54
N ASP A 77 22.60 -16.76 -40.31
CA ASP A 77 22.43 -17.86 -39.34
C ASP A 77 21.07 -18.59 -39.54
N THR A 78 21.05 -19.46 -40.48
CA THR A 78 19.84 -20.22 -40.87
C THR A 78 19.33 -21.10 -39.73
N GLN A 79 20.24 -21.70 -38.93
CA GLN A 79 19.81 -22.53 -37.77
C GLN A 79 19.08 -21.71 -36.70
N MET A 80 19.57 -20.52 -36.42
CA MET A 80 18.91 -19.63 -35.47
C MET A 80 17.59 -19.10 -36.01
N ALA A 81 17.52 -18.74 -37.30
CA ALA A 81 16.28 -18.28 -37.91
C ALA A 81 15.17 -19.37 -37.89
N GLU A 82 15.53 -20.60 -38.16
CA GLU A 82 14.60 -21.73 -38.05
C GLU A 82 14.14 -22.01 -36.62
N TYR A 83 15.09 -21.93 -35.65
CA TYR A 83 14.76 -22.09 -34.25
C TYR A 83 13.80 -20.99 -33.77
N LEU A 84 14.05 -19.73 -34.11
CA LEU A 84 13.20 -18.61 -33.76
C LEU A 84 11.77 -18.76 -34.31
N THR A 85 11.63 -19.22 -35.55
CA THR A 85 10.31 -19.48 -36.15
C THR A 85 9.55 -20.57 -35.39
N LEU A 86 10.24 -21.64 -34.95
CA LEU A 86 9.61 -22.70 -34.16
C LEU A 86 9.26 -22.22 -32.74
N LEU A 87 10.13 -21.43 -32.14
CA LEU A 87 9.90 -20.84 -30.82
C LEU A 87 8.70 -19.88 -30.84
N ASP A 88 8.61 -19.02 -31.84
CA ASP A 88 7.47 -18.12 -32.01
C ASP A 88 6.14 -18.90 -32.17
N SER A 89 6.14 -19.94 -33.02
CA SER A 89 4.98 -20.80 -33.13
C SER A 89 4.56 -21.47 -31.80
N TYR A 90 5.52 -21.85 -30.98
CA TYR A 90 5.27 -22.36 -29.63
C TYR A 90 4.70 -21.30 -28.70
N LEU A 91 5.27 -20.11 -28.68
CA LEU A 91 4.83 -19.00 -27.82
C LEU A 91 3.40 -18.56 -28.17
N ASN A 92 3.07 -18.47 -29.45
CA ASN A 92 1.71 -18.16 -29.93
C ASN A 92 0.69 -19.21 -29.47
N ILE A 93 1.08 -20.49 -29.40
CA ILE A 93 0.22 -21.54 -28.84
C ILE A 93 0.02 -21.33 -27.34
N CYS A 94 1.08 -21.02 -26.60
CA CYS A 94 0.99 -20.76 -25.15
C CYS A 94 0.07 -19.56 -24.87
N GLU A 95 0.23 -18.46 -25.60
CA GLU A 95 -0.60 -17.29 -25.49
C GLU A 95 -2.07 -17.61 -25.73
N ARG A 96 -2.36 -18.30 -26.84
CA ARG A 96 -3.74 -18.68 -27.18
C ARG A 96 -4.38 -19.63 -26.16
N GLN A 97 -3.60 -20.55 -25.57
CA GLN A 97 -4.07 -21.43 -24.50
C GLN A 97 -4.29 -20.70 -23.18
N GLY A 98 -3.55 -19.62 -22.93
CA GLY A 98 -3.61 -18.80 -21.72
C GLY A 98 -4.81 -17.82 -21.70
N GLU A 99 -5.51 -17.62 -22.81
CA GLU A 99 -6.66 -16.73 -22.85
C GLU A 99 -7.81 -17.25 -21.96
N THR A 100 -8.19 -16.46 -20.97
CA THR A 100 -9.20 -16.83 -19.97
C THR A 100 -10.62 -16.39 -20.34
N TRP A 101 -10.77 -15.44 -21.26
CA TRP A 101 -12.06 -14.89 -21.69
C TRP A 101 -12.59 -15.48 -23.00
N ASN A 102 -11.69 -15.98 -23.83
CA ASN A 102 -12.02 -16.57 -25.12
C ASN A 102 -11.29 -17.92 -25.26
N TYR A 103 -11.87 -18.99 -24.73
CA TYR A 103 -11.27 -20.31 -24.74
C TYR A 103 -11.10 -20.84 -26.19
N PRO A 104 -9.98 -21.54 -26.47
CA PRO A 104 -9.78 -22.18 -27.79
C PRO A 104 -10.89 -23.15 -28.14
N THR A 105 -11.37 -23.09 -29.39
CA THR A 105 -12.32 -24.02 -29.94
C THR A 105 -11.67 -25.42 -30.14
N GLU A 106 -12.45 -26.44 -30.34
CA GLU A 106 -11.91 -27.80 -30.61
C GLU A 106 -11.09 -27.85 -31.92
N GLU A 107 -11.46 -27.08 -32.92
CA GLU A 107 -10.71 -26.95 -34.17
C GLU A 107 -9.34 -26.28 -33.94
N GLU A 108 -9.29 -25.15 -33.17
CA GLU A 108 -8.05 -24.49 -32.80
C GLU A 108 -7.15 -25.40 -31.96
N LYS A 109 -7.71 -26.18 -31.02
CA LYS A 109 -6.95 -27.18 -30.24
C LYS A 109 -6.33 -28.26 -31.15
N MET A 110 -7.06 -28.74 -32.15
CA MET A 110 -6.51 -29.71 -33.11
C MET A 110 -5.40 -29.11 -33.96
N GLU A 111 -5.53 -27.82 -34.36
CA GLU A 111 -4.48 -27.12 -35.09
C GLU A 111 -3.23 -26.90 -34.23
N MET A 112 -3.40 -26.45 -32.97
CA MET A 112 -2.31 -26.29 -32.01
C MET A 112 -1.59 -27.63 -31.77
N ASP A 113 -2.32 -28.73 -31.60
CA ASP A 113 -1.75 -30.07 -31.45
C ASP A 113 -0.93 -30.48 -32.66
N ALA A 114 -1.40 -30.20 -33.88
CA ALA A 114 -0.65 -30.47 -35.10
C ALA A 114 0.65 -29.66 -35.17
N LYS A 115 0.61 -28.37 -34.82
CA LYS A 115 1.80 -27.52 -34.73
C LYS A 115 2.79 -28.02 -33.67
N LEU A 116 2.33 -28.41 -32.49
CA LEU A 116 3.17 -29.00 -31.43
C LEU A 116 3.84 -30.30 -31.86
N LYS A 117 3.12 -31.18 -32.56
CA LYS A 117 3.67 -32.45 -33.16
C LYS A 117 4.76 -32.13 -34.16
N ASN A 118 4.57 -31.12 -35.01
CA ASN A 118 5.57 -30.67 -35.97
C ASN A 118 6.82 -30.09 -35.23
N ILE A 119 6.64 -29.19 -34.24
CA ILE A 119 7.73 -28.66 -33.44
C ILE A 119 8.55 -29.79 -32.81
N ARG A 120 7.87 -30.76 -32.19
CA ARG A 120 8.49 -31.96 -31.61
C ARG A 120 9.31 -32.74 -32.60
N GLN A 121 8.77 -32.99 -33.80
CA GLN A 121 9.43 -33.73 -34.85
C GLN A 121 10.68 -33.02 -35.35
N VAL A 122 10.57 -31.74 -35.69
CA VAL A 122 11.69 -30.94 -36.21
C VAL A 122 12.80 -30.80 -35.19
N THR A 123 12.46 -30.48 -33.94
CA THR A 123 13.44 -30.34 -32.86
C THR A 123 14.19 -31.62 -32.53
N SER A 124 13.49 -32.78 -32.62
CA SER A 124 14.12 -34.11 -32.41
C SER A 124 15.28 -34.38 -33.39
N GLN A 125 15.18 -33.91 -34.63
CA GLN A 125 16.21 -34.07 -35.66
C GLN A 125 17.42 -33.14 -35.44
N LYS A 126 17.26 -32.09 -34.60
CA LYS A 126 18.27 -31.01 -34.35
C LYS A 126 19.00 -31.17 -33.03
N LEU A 127 18.82 -32.27 -32.30
CA LEU A 127 19.46 -32.48 -30.97
C LEU A 127 20.98 -32.69 -31.02
N LYS A 128 21.58 -32.77 -32.22
CA LYS A 128 23.04 -32.87 -32.43
C LYS A 128 23.61 -31.64 -33.11
N THR A 129 22.84 -30.60 -33.34
CA THR A 129 23.27 -29.35 -33.98
C THR A 129 23.93 -28.39 -33.00
N ARG A 130 24.43 -27.24 -33.48
CA ARG A 130 24.95 -26.15 -32.64
C ARG A 130 23.95 -25.69 -31.63
N LEU A 131 22.65 -25.63 -31.97
CA LEU A 131 21.56 -25.17 -31.10
C LEU A 131 20.88 -26.33 -30.36
N ARG A 132 21.64 -27.39 -30.01
CA ARG A 132 21.07 -28.61 -29.41
C ARG A 132 20.33 -28.31 -28.08
N SER A 133 20.83 -27.44 -27.25
CA SER A 133 20.20 -27.10 -25.96
C SER A 133 18.89 -26.37 -26.14
N GLN A 134 18.83 -25.42 -27.07
CA GLN A 134 17.62 -24.67 -27.42
C GLN A 134 16.56 -25.59 -28.04
N ASN A 135 16.97 -26.44 -28.96
CA ASN A 135 16.05 -27.44 -29.61
C ASN A 135 15.57 -28.48 -28.58
N ALA A 136 16.41 -28.95 -27.66
CA ALA A 136 16.03 -29.90 -26.63
C ALA A 136 15.00 -29.29 -25.66
N LEU A 137 15.22 -28.05 -25.24
CA LEU A 137 14.26 -27.32 -24.41
C LEU A 137 12.91 -27.19 -25.12
N LEU A 138 12.91 -26.76 -26.38
CA LEU A 138 11.67 -26.62 -27.15
C LEU A 138 10.98 -27.97 -27.41
N HIS A 139 11.78 -29.03 -27.59
CA HIS A 139 11.27 -30.41 -27.68
C HIS A 139 10.55 -30.82 -26.40
N MET A 140 11.15 -30.61 -25.23
CA MET A 140 10.54 -30.93 -23.93
C MET A 140 9.29 -30.08 -23.65
N ARG A 141 9.31 -28.80 -24.03
CA ARG A 141 8.14 -27.93 -23.95
C ARG A 141 6.96 -28.44 -24.80
N ALA A 142 7.23 -28.81 -26.03
CA ALA A 142 6.20 -29.39 -26.89
C ALA A 142 5.64 -30.72 -26.31
N ASN A 143 6.50 -31.56 -25.75
CA ASN A 143 6.06 -32.79 -25.08
C ASN A 143 5.15 -32.51 -23.88
N MET A 144 5.44 -31.46 -23.08
CA MET A 144 4.58 -31.08 -21.92
C MET A 144 3.17 -30.74 -22.38
N LEU A 145 3.03 -29.86 -23.39
CA LEU A 145 1.71 -29.46 -23.90
C LEU A 145 0.97 -30.61 -24.61
N LEU A 146 1.70 -31.57 -25.19
CA LEU A 146 1.13 -32.82 -25.80
C LEU A 146 0.81 -33.89 -24.75
N GLY A 147 1.01 -33.66 -23.45
CA GLY A 147 0.78 -34.64 -22.39
C GLY A 147 1.81 -35.77 -22.36
N ARG A 148 2.94 -35.67 -23.07
CA ARG A 148 3.98 -36.72 -23.20
C ARG A 148 4.99 -36.65 -22.04
N HIS A 149 4.51 -36.67 -20.82
CA HIS A 149 5.33 -36.46 -19.61
C HIS A 149 6.37 -37.58 -19.43
N ALA A 150 6.01 -38.83 -19.70
CA ALA A 150 6.93 -39.99 -19.64
C ALA A 150 8.12 -39.84 -20.60
N ASP A 151 7.90 -39.28 -21.80
CA ASP A 151 8.97 -39.04 -22.78
C ASP A 151 9.98 -37.99 -22.24
N ASN A 152 9.50 -36.96 -21.57
CA ASN A 152 10.37 -35.95 -20.94
C ASN A 152 11.21 -36.54 -19.82
N ILE A 153 10.61 -37.40 -18.98
CA ILE A 153 11.35 -38.09 -17.90
C ILE A 153 12.44 -38.97 -18.51
N ALA A 154 12.09 -39.80 -19.52
CA ALA A 154 13.05 -40.67 -20.19
C ALA A 154 14.16 -39.86 -20.88
N PHE A 155 13.83 -38.77 -21.57
CA PHE A 155 14.80 -37.93 -22.25
C PHE A 155 15.77 -37.21 -21.28
N TRP A 156 15.26 -36.70 -20.15
CA TRP A 156 16.10 -36.13 -19.10
C TRP A 156 17.08 -37.17 -18.54
N THR A 157 16.57 -38.31 -18.07
CA THR A 157 17.39 -39.33 -17.37
C THR A 157 18.38 -40.04 -18.26
N SER A 158 18.03 -40.28 -19.53
CA SER A 158 18.90 -41.01 -20.46
C SER A 158 19.89 -40.14 -21.23
N THR A 159 19.65 -38.82 -21.31
CA THR A 159 20.36 -37.99 -22.26
C THR A 159 20.76 -36.61 -21.68
N VAL A 160 19.77 -35.80 -21.21
CA VAL A 160 20.02 -34.39 -20.87
C VAL A 160 20.89 -34.24 -19.66
N ALA A 161 20.61 -35.00 -18.60
CA ALA A 161 21.32 -34.89 -17.31
C ALA A 161 22.84 -34.98 -17.47
N ASP A 162 23.33 -35.94 -18.26
CA ASP A 162 24.74 -36.25 -18.41
C ASP A 162 25.39 -35.59 -19.64
N GLN A 163 24.66 -35.41 -20.73
CA GLN A 163 25.26 -35.07 -22.04
C GLN A 163 25.15 -33.57 -22.40
N TYR A 164 24.31 -32.81 -21.68
CA TYR A 164 24.12 -31.39 -21.99
C TYR A 164 24.94 -30.50 -21.06
N PRO A 165 25.51 -29.41 -21.58
CA PRO A 165 26.31 -28.49 -20.78
C PRO A 165 25.43 -27.75 -19.76
N ASN A 166 26.03 -27.41 -18.61
CA ASN A 166 25.39 -26.58 -17.62
C ASN A 166 25.09 -25.20 -18.23
N SER A 167 23.84 -24.82 -18.24
CA SER A 167 23.36 -23.57 -18.83
C SER A 167 21.94 -23.31 -18.38
N VAL A 168 21.43 -22.09 -18.61
CA VAL A 168 20.02 -21.76 -18.35
C VAL A 168 19.07 -22.71 -19.10
N TYR A 169 19.41 -23.17 -20.30
CA TYR A 169 18.60 -24.12 -21.05
C TYR A 169 18.51 -25.48 -20.34
N LYS A 170 19.62 -25.94 -19.73
CA LYS A 170 19.61 -27.19 -18.95
C LYS A 170 18.80 -27.04 -17.67
N ASP A 171 18.89 -25.90 -17.01
CA ASP A 171 18.08 -25.62 -15.81
C ASP A 171 16.60 -25.57 -16.16
N MET A 172 16.20 -24.92 -17.24
CA MET A 172 14.82 -24.91 -17.73
C MET A 172 14.33 -26.30 -18.15
N MET A 173 15.20 -27.16 -18.72
CA MET A 173 14.87 -28.55 -19.00
C MET A 173 14.70 -29.38 -17.72
N LYS A 174 15.51 -29.09 -16.67
CA LYS A 174 15.38 -29.70 -15.34
C LYS A 174 14.05 -29.31 -14.69
N ASP A 175 13.63 -28.10 -14.87
CA ASP A 175 12.34 -27.58 -14.41
C ASP A 175 11.16 -28.31 -15.10
N ILE A 176 11.21 -28.43 -16.42
CA ILE A 176 10.21 -29.23 -17.19
C ILE A 176 10.21 -30.70 -16.78
N TYR A 177 11.38 -31.29 -16.48
CA TYR A 177 11.49 -32.63 -15.93
C TYR A 177 10.76 -32.76 -14.59
N ALA A 178 10.93 -31.78 -13.69
CA ALA A 178 10.18 -31.74 -12.44
C ALA A 178 8.66 -31.64 -12.67
N GLY A 179 8.22 -30.78 -13.59
CA GLY A 179 6.81 -30.70 -13.99
C GLY A 179 6.26 -32.03 -14.54
N ALA A 180 7.06 -32.76 -15.31
CA ALA A 180 6.69 -34.08 -15.80
C ALA A 180 6.57 -35.13 -14.67
N LEU A 181 7.44 -35.07 -13.66
CA LEU A 181 7.35 -35.88 -12.44
C LEU A 181 6.05 -35.61 -11.68
N VAL A 182 5.67 -34.35 -11.48
CA VAL A 182 4.39 -33.98 -10.86
C VAL A 182 3.22 -34.57 -11.60
N LYS A 183 3.19 -34.49 -12.97
CA LYS A 183 2.12 -35.02 -13.77
C LYS A 183 2.04 -36.56 -13.75
N GLN A 184 3.12 -37.21 -13.31
CA GLN A 184 3.19 -38.69 -13.11
C GLN A 184 3.01 -39.08 -11.63
N GLY A 185 2.60 -38.16 -10.75
CA GLY A 185 2.37 -38.41 -9.32
C GLY A 185 3.63 -38.50 -8.47
N ARG A 186 4.80 -38.18 -9.02
CA ARG A 186 6.12 -38.18 -8.33
C ARG A 186 6.46 -36.80 -7.79
N ARG A 187 5.54 -36.22 -7.02
CA ARG A 187 5.60 -34.82 -6.57
C ARG A 187 6.76 -34.56 -5.60
N ASP A 188 7.05 -35.53 -4.71
CA ASP A 188 8.10 -35.36 -3.70
C ASP A 188 9.50 -35.24 -4.35
N GLU A 189 9.73 -35.95 -5.47
CA GLU A 189 10.98 -35.81 -6.24
C GLU A 189 11.09 -34.50 -7.00
N ALA A 190 9.97 -33.99 -7.49
CA ALA A 190 9.93 -32.69 -8.19
C ALA A 190 10.25 -31.53 -7.23
N LEU A 191 9.84 -31.64 -5.98
CA LEU A 191 9.93 -30.63 -4.97
C LEU A 191 11.36 -30.14 -4.72
N ASP A 192 12.28 -31.07 -4.47
CA ASP A 192 13.68 -30.73 -4.25
C ASP A 192 14.31 -30.10 -5.51
N ILE A 193 13.88 -30.54 -6.69
CA ILE A 193 14.33 -29.99 -7.97
C ILE A 193 13.89 -28.52 -8.12
N TYR A 194 12.62 -28.22 -7.87
CA TYR A 194 12.13 -26.84 -7.90
C TYR A 194 12.83 -25.95 -6.88
N ALA A 195 13.07 -26.49 -5.68
CA ALA A 195 13.79 -25.76 -4.63
C ALA A 195 15.25 -25.48 -5.01
N GLU A 196 15.95 -26.45 -5.63
CA GLU A 196 17.31 -26.24 -6.15
C GLU A 196 17.36 -25.22 -7.29
N LEU A 197 16.30 -25.13 -8.09
CA LEU A 197 16.15 -24.17 -9.18
C LEU A 197 15.61 -22.81 -8.70
N ASN A 198 15.22 -22.68 -7.43
CA ASN A 198 14.51 -21.52 -6.89
C ASN A 198 13.23 -21.16 -7.62
N ASP A 199 12.51 -22.16 -8.16
CA ASP A 199 11.21 -21.96 -8.79
C ASP A 199 10.09 -21.95 -7.74
N MET A 200 9.85 -20.76 -7.18
CA MET A 200 8.86 -20.54 -6.14
C MET A 200 7.43 -20.80 -6.57
N GLU A 201 7.08 -20.46 -7.81
CA GLU A 201 5.72 -20.65 -8.29
C GLU A 201 5.39 -22.13 -8.38
N SER A 202 6.30 -22.93 -8.95
CA SER A 202 6.12 -24.36 -9.02
C SER A 202 6.12 -25.03 -7.64
N ILE A 203 6.96 -24.57 -6.71
CA ILE A 203 6.91 -25.02 -5.31
C ILE A 203 5.52 -24.76 -4.72
N ARG A 204 4.98 -23.55 -4.82
CA ARG A 204 3.66 -23.19 -4.29
C ARG A 204 2.54 -24.04 -4.89
N TRP A 205 2.56 -24.23 -6.20
CA TRP A 205 1.57 -25.08 -6.87
C TRP A 205 1.65 -26.56 -6.48
N CYS A 206 2.86 -27.07 -6.25
CA CYS A 206 3.05 -28.47 -5.88
C CYS A 206 2.70 -28.74 -4.42
N MET A 207 2.70 -27.71 -3.56
CA MET A 207 2.74 -27.87 -2.11
C MET A 207 1.60 -27.23 -1.35
N TRP A 208 0.59 -26.74 -2.03
CA TRP A 208 -0.55 -26.08 -1.41
C TRP A 208 -1.21 -26.88 -0.27
N ASP A 209 -1.03 -28.21 -0.24
CA ASP A 209 -1.59 -29.11 0.76
C ASP A 209 -0.57 -29.62 1.80
N ILE A 210 0.71 -29.25 1.69
CA ILE A 210 1.78 -29.74 2.59
C ILE A 210 2.59 -28.62 3.27
N TRP A 211 2.29 -27.36 3.06
CA TRP A 211 2.88 -26.25 3.83
C TRP A 211 2.25 -26.07 5.22
N ASN A 212 1.66 -27.10 5.75
CA ASN A 212 1.17 -27.24 7.11
C ASN A 212 2.14 -28.04 7.97
N VAL A 213 1.94 -28.03 9.28
CA VAL A 213 2.83 -28.72 10.23
C VAL A 213 3.00 -30.20 9.91
N LYS A 214 1.94 -30.88 9.46
CA LYS A 214 1.99 -32.30 9.13
C LYS A 214 2.89 -32.57 7.92
N GLY A 215 2.76 -31.78 6.87
CA GLY A 215 3.58 -31.90 5.65
C GLY A 215 5.05 -31.59 5.93
N ILE A 216 5.32 -30.48 6.63
CA ILE A 216 6.67 -30.06 7.01
C ILE A 216 7.32 -31.11 7.92
N SER A 217 6.58 -31.65 8.90
CA SER A 217 7.09 -32.69 9.82
C SER A 217 7.45 -33.99 9.09
N LYS A 218 6.62 -34.38 8.11
CA LYS A 218 6.89 -35.56 7.27
C LYS A 218 8.17 -35.36 6.45
N LEU A 219 8.29 -34.26 5.73
CA LEU A 219 9.46 -33.96 4.90
C LEU A 219 10.73 -33.86 5.76
N TYR A 220 10.67 -33.20 6.93
CA TYR A 220 11.80 -33.14 7.86
C TYR A 220 12.23 -34.53 8.33
N ALA A 221 11.29 -35.42 8.67
CA ALA A 221 11.59 -36.79 9.13
C ALA A 221 12.25 -37.64 8.04
N GLU A 222 11.83 -37.49 6.79
CA GLU A 222 12.35 -38.22 5.63
C GLU A 222 13.66 -37.63 5.11
N SER A 223 13.75 -36.29 5.04
CA SER A 223 14.89 -35.55 4.51
C SER A 223 15.15 -34.24 5.31
N PRO A 224 15.87 -34.32 6.45
CA PRO A 224 16.10 -33.17 7.34
C PRO A 224 16.83 -31.98 6.69
N ASN A 225 17.44 -32.21 5.54
CA ASN A 225 18.22 -31.23 4.78
C ASN A 225 17.64 -31.01 3.37
N SER A 226 16.37 -31.36 3.12
CA SER A 226 15.69 -31.03 1.87
C SER A 226 15.78 -29.54 1.58
N PRO A 227 16.20 -29.13 0.37
CA PRO A 227 16.25 -27.72 -0.03
C PRO A 227 14.88 -27.07 -0.05
N ALA A 228 13.79 -27.82 0.00
CA ALA A 228 12.42 -27.33 0.06
C ALA A 228 11.99 -26.89 1.48
N LEU A 229 12.62 -27.38 2.54
CA LEU A 229 12.24 -27.02 3.91
C LEU A 229 12.27 -25.52 4.20
N PRO A 230 13.29 -24.72 3.76
CA PRO A 230 13.27 -23.28 3.97
C PRO A 230 12.03 -22.58 3.38
N TYR A 231 11.56 -23.05 2.22
CA TYR A 231 10.37 -22.51 1.56
C TYR A 231 9.11 -22.82 2.36
N LEU A 232 8.90 -24.08 2.72
CA LEU A 232 7.74 -24.51 3.50
C LEU A 232 7.67 -23.82 4.86
N VAL A 233 8.81 -23.72 5.54
CA VAL A 233 8.92 -23.06 6.84
C VAL A 233 8.60 -21.57 6.71
N GLN A 234 9.12 -20.89 5.69
CA GLN A 234 8.83 -19.48 5.47
C GLN A 234 7.36 -19.23 5.15
N GLU A 235 6.74 -20.04 4.26
CA GLU A 235 5.32 -19.89 3.95
C GLU A 235 4.47 -20.09 5.19
N PHE A 236 4.70 -21.16 5.98
CA PHE A 236 3.94 -21.39 7.22
C PHE A 236 4.07 -20.24 8.23
N VAL A 237 5.27 -19.71 8.42
CA VAL A 237 5.53 -18.61 9.37
C VAL A 237 4.88 -17.31 8.89
N ASN A 238 4.93 -17.04 7.59
CA ASN A 238 4.33 -15.84 7.01
C ASN A 238 2.79 -15.90 7.00
N ASP A 239 2.20 -17.06 6.68
CA ASP A 239 0.75 -17.28 6.81
C ASP A 239 0.28 -17.11 8.26
N SER A 240 1.11 -17.55 9.22
CA SER A 240 0.82 -17.36 10.65
C SER A 240 0.83 -15.88 11.05
N GLN A 241 1.78 -15.10 10.52
CA GLN A 241 1.82 -13.66 10.73
C GLN A 241 0.60 -12.98 10.10
N GLU A 242 0.27 -13.31 8.86
CA GLU A 242 -0.87 -12.75 8.15
C GLU A 242 -2.20 -13.07 8.85
N THR A 243 -2.38 -14.31 9.27
CA THR A 243 -3.56 -14.75 10.05
C THR A 243 -3.73 -13.93 11.33
N LEU A 244 -2.63 -13.67 12.05
CA LEU A 244 -2.66 -12.84 13.26
C LEU A 244 -2.98 -11.36 12.92
N ASP A 245 -2.37 -10.82 11.89
CA ASP A 245 -2.58 -9.42 11.50
C ASP A 245 -4.02 -9.22 11.00
N GLN A 246 -4.56 -10.11 10.18
CA GLN A 246 -5.96 -10.08 9.73
C GLN A 246 -6.96 -10.22 10.90
N SER A 247 -6.67 -11.05 11.89
CA SER A 247 -7.55 -11.22 13.05
C SER A 247 -7.71 -9.94 13.88
N LYS A 248 -6.69 -9.07 13.90
CA LYS A 248 -6.77 -7.76 14.56
C LYS A 248 -7.64 -6.77 13.80
N TRP A 249 -7.71 -6.88 12.46
CA TRP A 249 -8.55 -6.02 11.63
C TRP A 249 -10.03 -6.39 11.73
N ASN A 250 -10.32 -7.68 11.84
CA ASN A 250 -11.70 -8.19 11.84
C ASN A 250 -12.30 -8.28 13.24
N ASP A 251 -11.52 -8.08 14.30
CA ASP A 251 -11.87 -8.26 15.71
C ASP A 251 -12.39 -9.68 16.07
N ASP A 252 -12.09 -10.67 15.21
CA ASP A 252 -12.58 -12.05 15.34
C ASP A 252 -11.65 -12.95 16.17
N GLY A 253 -10.39 -12.52 16.36
CA GLY A 253 -9.35 -13.32 16.99
C GLY A 253 -8.91 -14.53 16.14
N VAL A 254 -7.80 -15.14 16.51
CA VAL A 254 -7.31 -16.37 15.86
C VAL A 254 -7.97 -17.60 16.46
N SER A 255 -8.39 -18.57 15.63
CA SER A 255 -9.05 -19.80 16.10
C SER A 255 -8.14 -20.65 17.02
N SER A 256 -8.77 -21.44 17.89
CA SER A 256 -8.05 -22.34 18.81
C SER A 256 -7.29 -23.44 18.08
N GLU A 257 -7.86 -23.92 16.97
CA GLU A 257 -7.27 -24.94 16.11
C GLU A 257 -5.97 -24.43 15.46
N TYR A 258 -5.99 -23.20 14.93
CA TYR A 258 -4.82 -22.58 14.33
C TYR A 258 -3.72 -22.29 15.36
N LYS A 259 -4.09 -21.78 16.54
CA LYS A 259 -3.12 -21.61 17.65
C LYS A 259 -2.47 -22.91 18.08
N LYS A 260 -3.22 -24.02 18.06
CA LYS A 260 -2.65 -25.35 18.32
C LYS A 260 -1.68 -25.77 17.22
N GLU A 261 -2.01 -25.55 15.97
CA GLU A 261 -1.12 -25.85 14.83
C GLU A 261 0.20 -25.08 14.94
N VAL A 262 0.15 -23.80 15.30
CA VAL A 262 1.35 -22.98 15.57
C VAL A 262 2.17 -23.55 16.71
N ALA A 263 1.56 -23.98 17.81
CA ALA A 263 2.24 -24.60 18.95
C ALA A 263 2.89 -25.94 18.55
N ASP A 264 2.23 -26.74 17.74
CA ASP A 264 2.77 -27.99 17.20
C ASP A 264 3.97 -27.72 16.29
N PHE A 265 3.94 -26.66 15.48
CA PHE A 265 5.09 -26.24 14.67
C PHE A 265 6.25 -25.76 15.53
N ILE A 266 6.01 -24.94 16.57
CA ILE A 266 7.06 -24.52 17.52
C ILE A 266 7.74 -25.76 18.12
N SER A 267 6.96 -26.76 18.50
CA SER A 267 7.47 -28.03 19.05
C SER A 267 8.30 -28.80 18.02
N LEU A 268 7.89 -28.85 16.76
CA LEU A 268 8.64 -29.42 15.65
C LEU A 268 9.98 -28.70 15.47
N ALA A 269 9.97 -27.37 15.44
CA ALA A 269 11.15 -26.55 15.24
C ALA A 269 12.19 -26.73 16.37
N GLU A 270 11.74 -26.77 17.62
CA GLU A 270 12.63 -27.05 18.76
C GLU A 270 13.21 -28.47 18.71
N ARG A 271 12.42 -29.46 18.29
CA ARG A 271 12.88 -30.83 18.07
C ARG A 271 13.93 -30.91 16.97
N ALA A 272 13.69 -30.23 15.82
CA ALA A 272 14.63 -30.22 14.71
C ALA A 272 16.01 -29.65 15.12
N VAL A 273 16.02 -28.62 15.96
CA VAL A 273 17.24 -28.06 16.52
C VAL A 273 17.92 -29.05 17.50
N ALA A 274 17.12 -29.67 18.38
CA ALA A 274 17.66 -30.59 19.42
C ALA A 274 18.23 -31.90 18.83
N GLU A 275 17.65 -32.42 17.74
CA GLU A 275 18.11 -33.64 17.08
C GLU A 275 19.45 -33.46 16.35
N GLY A 276 19.84 -32.25 16.01
CA GLY A 276 21.11 -31.94 15.33
C GLY A 276 21.27 -32.56 13.94
N LYS A 277 20.18 -32.96 13.29
CA LYS A 277 20.16 -33.55 11.93
C LYS A 277 20.15 -32.51 10.82
N THR A 278 19.63 -31.34 11.12
CA THR A 278 19.56 -30.23 10.14
C THR A 278 20.88 -29.46 10.07
N LYS A 279 21.30 -29.08 8.86
CA LYS A 279 22.43 -28.19 8.61
C LYS A 279 22.07 -26.70 8.79
N THR A 280 20.80 -26.39 8.98
CA THR A 280 20.30 -25.01 9.09
C THR A 280 19.48 -24.82 10.38
N PRO A 281 20.05 -25.09 11.59
CA PRO A 281 19.31 -24.89 12.83
C PRO A 281 18.85 -23.45 13.06
N ALA A 282 19.53 -22.44 12.48
CA ALA A 282 19.11 -21.03 12.51
C ALA A 282 17.71 -20.83 11.92
N LEU A 283 17.36 -21.51 10.83
CA LEU A 283 16.03 -21.48 10.20
C LEU A 283 14.93 -21.81 11.23
N TRP A 284 15.06 -22.98 11.85
CA TRP A 284 14.08 -23.52 12.78
C TRP A 284 13.98 -22.70 14.07
N LYS A 285 15.14 -22.30 14.61
CA LYS A 285 15.18 -21.52 15.85
C LYS A 285 14.60 -20.12 15.67
N THR A 286 14.84 -19.48 14.52
CA THR A 286 14.27 -18.19 14.19
C THR A 286 12.75 -18.28 13.99
N ALA A 287 12.28 -19.28 13.27
CA ALA A 287 10.85 -19.55 13.10
C ALA A 287 10.14 -19.76 14.45
N SER A 288 10.74 -20.62 15.31
CA SER A 288 10.23 -20.82 16.67
C SER A 288 10.20 -19.54 17.49
N ALA A 289 11.24 -18.69 17.41
CA ALA A 289 11.31 -17.43 18.15
C ALA A 289 10.22 -16.45 17.69
N TRP A 290 10.00 -16.34 16.39
CA TRP A 290 9.02 -15.42 15.84
C TRP A 290 7.58 -15.85 16.15
N LEU A 291 7.26 -17.12 15.96
CA LEU A 291 5.95 -17.67 16.32
C LEU A 291 5.67 -17.59 17.83
N GLU A 292 6.67 -17.82 18.68
CA GLU A 292 6.55 -17.64 20.13
C GLU A 292 6.25 -16.20 20.52
N PHE A 293 6.86 -15.22 19.82
CA PHE A 293 6.56 -13.81 20.05
C PHE A 293 5.13 -13.44 19.68
N MET A 294 4.65 -13.98 18.56
CA MET A 294 3.30 -13.66 18.04
C MET A 294 2.18 -14.35 18.82
N PHE A 295 2.36 -15.61 19.20
CA PHE A 295 1.30 -16.47 19.74
C PHE A 295 1.53 -16.98 21.16
N GLY A 296 2.71 -16.78 21.73
CA GLY A 296 3.10 -17.40 22.98
C GLY A 296 3.77 -16.44 23.98
N ASN A 297 4.97 -16.80 24.43
CA ASN A 297 5.69 -16.13 25.51
C ASN A 297 6.79 -15.21 24.98
N LYS A 298 6.61 -13.90 25.14
CA LYS A 298 7.53 -12.86 24.61
C LYS A 298 8.95 -12.94 25.20
N GLN A 299 9.12 -13.29 26.49
CA GLN A 299 10.43 -13.46 27.11
C GLN A 299 11.16 -14.69 26.57
N LEU A 300 10.43 -15.78 26.35
CA LEU A 300 10.99 -16.98 25.74
C LEU A 300 11.40 -16.71 24.29
N ALA A 301 10.59 -15.95 23.55
CA ALA A 301 10.90 -15.51 22.19
C ALA A 301 12.22 -14.73 22.12
N GLU A 302 12.45 -13.80 23.03
CA GLU A 302 13.71 -13.04 23.11
C GLU A 302 14.91 -13.94 23.35
N THR A 303 14.80 -14.90 24.28
CA THR A 303 15.85 -15.89 24.56
C THR A 303 16.14 -16.75 23.32
N LYS A 304 15.10 -17.20 22.62
CA LYS A 304 15.22 -18.00 21.40
C LYS A 304 15.88 -17.22 20.26
N SER A 305 15.50 -15.95 20.06
CA SER A 305 16.05 -15.11 19.00
C SER A 305 17.55 -14.83 19.17
N LYS A 306 18.00 -14.61 20.40
CA LYS A 306 19.45 -14.49 20.72
C LYS A 306 20.22 -15.75 20.33
N LYS A 307 19.68 -16.94 20.66
CA LYS A 307 20.31 -18.22 20.32
C LYS A 307 20.33 -18.47 18.81
N ALA A 308 19.27 -18.06 18.08
CA ALA A 308 19.19 -18.29 16.65
C ALA A 308 20.33 -17.62 15.86
N MET A 309 20.78 -16.44 16.30
CA MET A 309 21.87 -15.71 15.65
C MET A 309 23.22 -16.42 15.74
N GLU A 310 23.41 -17.31 16.72
CA GLU A 310 24.65 -18.04 16.95
C GLU A 310 24.68 -19.41 16.24
N MET A 311 23.58 -19.78 15.57
CA MET A 311 23.40 -21.07 14.92
C MET A 311 23.83 -21.08 13.47
N GLU A 312 24.17 -22.27 12.95
CA GLU A 312 24.51 -22.48 11.54
C GLU A 312 23.29 -22.29 10.65
N GLY A 313 23.57 -21.72 9.47
CA GLY A 313 22.58 -21.42 8.43
C GLY A 313 23.20 -20.61 7.31
N THR A 314 22.43 -20.27 6.28
CA THR A 314 22.87 -19.33 5.25
C THR A 314 23.01 -17.92 5.82
N ASP A 315 23.73 -17.04 5.10
CA ASP A 315 23.85 -15.63 5.52
C ASP A 315 22.46 -14.99 5.67
N ARG A 316 21.56 -15.24 4.73
CA ARG A 316 20.17 -14.76 4.78
C ARG A 316 19.43 -15.27 6.03
N MET A 317 19.61 -16.50 6.44
CA MET A 317 18.99 -17.05 7.65
C MET A 317 19.53 -16.37 8.92
N ARG A 318 20.84 -16.06 8.97
CA ARG A 318 21.43 -15.32 10.09
C ARG A 318 20.99 -13.86 10.12
N ASP A 319 20.93 -13.20 8.96
CA ASP A 319 20.38 -11.85 8.83
C ASP A 319 18.91 -11.82 9.27
N ASN A 320 18.13 -12.82 8.89
CA ASN A 320 16.73 -12.93 9.34
C ASN A 320 16.61 -13.14 10.86
N ALA A 321 17.49 -13.96 11.46
CA ALA A 321 17.53 -14.09 12.92
C ALA A 321 17.83 -12.75 13.61
N ARG A 322 18.70 -11.92 13.03
CA ARG A 322 19.00 -10.56 13.51
C ARG A 322 17.79 -9.63 13.39
N VAL A 323 17.07 -9.68 12.26
CA VAL A 323 15.81 -8.92 12.05
C VAL A 323 14.77 -9.28 13.12
N ILE A 324 14.53 -10.58 13.32
CA ILE A 324 13.54 -11.05 14.31
C ILE A 324 13.96 -10.64 15.73
N ARG A 325 15.25 -10.76 16.07
CA ARG A 325 15.77 -10.29 17.37
C ARG A 325 15.57 -8.78 17.53
N LEU A 326 15.88 -7.98 16.51
CA LEU A 326 15.71 -6.54 16.54
C LEU A 326 14.25 -6.18 16.85
N PHE A 327 13.30 -6.78 16.13
CA PHE A 327 11.87 -6.52 16.32
C PHE A 327 11.38 -6.90 17.72
N ILE A 328 11.75 -8.09 18.20
CA ILE A 328 11.38 -8.57 19.54
C ILE A 328 11.97 -7.66 20.63
N THR A 329 13.27 -7.32 20.51
CA THR A 329 13.96 -6.47 21.48
C THR A 329 13.34 -5.08 21.53
N ALA A 330 13.08 -4.47 20.37
CA ALA A 330 12.45 -3.15 20.29
C ALA A 330 11.01 -3.14 20.85
N SER A 331 10.25 -4.22 20.61
CA SER A 331 8.88 -4.35 21.13
C SER A 331 8.80 -4.49 22.66
N ASN A 332 9.86 -4.99 23.30
CA ASN A 332 9.94 -5.20 24.75
C ASN A 332 10.81 -4.16 25.47
N ALA A 333 11.38 -3.21 24.75
CA ALA A 333 12.38 -2.29 25.26
C ALA A 333 11.83 -1.34 26.35
N ILE A 334 12.72 -1.01 27.30
CA ILE A 334 12.55 0.08 28.24
C ILE A 334 13.40 1.25 27.73
N ASP A 335 12.86 2.47 27.80
CA ASP A 335 13.56 3.67 27.35
C ASP A 335 14.86 3.87 28.14
N SER A 336 15.97 3.91 27.41
CA SER A 336 17.30 4.08 27.98
C SER A 336 18.34 4.41 26.90
N PRO A 337 19.44 5.10 27.27
CA PRO A 337 20.53 5.38 26.33
C PRO A 337 21.13 4.12 25.69
N SER A 338 21.17 3.01 26.45
CA SER A 338 21.68 1.72 25.91
C SER A 338 20.76 1.11 24.87
N PHE A 339 19.45 1.32 24.99
CA PHE A 339 18.50 0.93 23.95
C PHE A 339 18.65 1.82 22.71
N ASP A 340 18.78 3.12 22.87
CA ASP A 340 19.01 4.05 21.76
C ASP A 340 20.29 3.69 20.98
N ASP A 341 21.38 3.35 21.67
CA ASP A 341 22.62 2.89 21.04
C ASP A 341 22.46 1.55 20.30
N PHE A 342 21.74 0.61 20.89
CA PHE A 342 21.41 -0.67 20.25
C PHE A 342 20.56 -0.42 18.99
N LEU A 343 19.48 0.35 19.12
CA LEU A 343 18.58 0.63 17.99
C LEU A 343 19.31 1.35 16.86
N CYS A 344 20.16 2.32 17.17
CA CYS A 344 20.99 3.02 16.19
C CYS A 344 21.87 2.06 15.38
N ASN A 345 22.56 1.14 16.05
CA ASN A 345 23.41 0.15 15.38
C ASN A 345 22.62 -0.78 14.46
N GLU A 346 21.46 -1.25 14.94
CA GLU A 346 20.63 -2.19 14.19
C GLU A 346 19.93 -1.52 13.00
N MET A 347 19.40 -0.32 13.17
CA MET A 347 18.74 0.42 12.09
C MET A 347 19.74 0.90 11.02
N GLN A 348 20.96 1.24 11.42
CA GLN A 348 22.04 1.53 10.48
C GLN A 348 22.37 0.28 9.64
N TRP A 349 22.60 -0.87 10.29
CA TRP A 349 22.84 -2.15 9.60
C TRP A 349 21.69 -2.50 8.64
N LEU A 350 20.44 -2.33 9.10
CA LEU A 350 19.26 -2.60 8.27
C LEU A 350 19.20 -1.71 7.03
N SER A 351 19.53 -0.42 7.17
CA SER A 351 19.62 0.52 6.05
C SER A 351 20.72 0.15 5.05
N GLU A 352 21.86 -0.38 5.53
CA GLU A 352 22.94 -0.86 4.67
C GLU A 352 22.49 -2.11 3.90
N LYS A 353 21.83 -3.06 4.56
CA LYS A 353 21.25 -4.25 3.91
C LYS A 353 20.17 -3.91 2.86
N ALA A 354 19.33 -2.92 3.14
CA ALA A 354 18.36 -2.44 2.17
C ALA A 354 19.03 -1.89 0.89
N LYS A 355 20.16 -1.19 1.02
CA LYS A 355 20.96 -0.72 -0.13
C LYS A 355 21.60 -1.87 -0.90
N GLU A 356 22.14 -2.89 -0.20
CA GLU A 356 22.74 -4.07 -0.83
C GLU A 356 21.72 -4.88 -1.64
N GLU A 357 20.45 -4.95 -1.17
CA GLU A 357 19.38 -5.69 -1.84
C GLU A 357 18.73 -4.88 -2.97
N SER A 358 18.96 -3.56 -3.02
CA SER A 358 18.47 -2.72 -4.10
C SER A 358 19.18 -3.10 -5.40
N THR A 359 18.45 -3.62 -6.35
CA THR A 359 18.98 -3.87 -7.70
C THR A 359 19.00 -2.53 -8.43
N ASP A 360 20.20 -1.98 -8.68
CA ASP A 360 20.43 -0.85 -9.58
C ASP A 360 20.12 -1.24 -11.04
N GLY A 361 18.88 -1.54 -11.34
CA GLY A 361 18.40 -1.79 -12.69
C GLY A 361 17.43 -0.69 -13.11
N GLU A 362 17.50 -0.26 -14.36
CA GLU A 362 16.64 0.75 -15.02
C GLU A 362 15.11 0.47 -14.92
N TRP A 363 14.73 -0.60 -14.26
CA TRP A 363 13.37 -0.97 -13.91
C TRP A 363 13.07 -0.64 -12.46
N ASN A 364 13.18 0.65 -12.11
CA ASN A 364 12.62 1.19 -10.89
C ASN A 364 11.09 1.18 -11.04
N THR A 365 10.55 -0.03 -11.15
CA THR A 365 9.12 -0.23 -11.25
C THR A 365 8.56 -0.21 -9.84
N TYR A 366 7.40 0.37 -9.70
CA TYR A 366 6.45 0.41 -8.58
C TYR A 366 6.29 -0.94 -7.81
N TRP A 367 6.98 -1.99 -8.24
CA TRP A 367 6.91 -3.37 -7.79
C TRP A 367 8.26 -3.95 -7.35
N SER A 368 9.32 -3.14 -7.18
CA SER A 368 10.58 -3.65 -6.68
C SER A 368 10.46 -3.98 -5.19
N TYR A 369 10.43 -5.27 -4.90
CA TYR A 369 10.39 -5.79 -3.54
C TYR A 369 11.80 -5.74 -2.93
N ASN A 370 11.96 -4.97 -1.85
CA ASN A 370 13.17 -4.94 -1.04
C ASN A 370 12.81 -5.32 0.41
N HIS A 371 13.17 -6.53 0.81
CA HIS A 371 12.81 -7.07 2.12
C HIS A 371 13.31 -6.20 3.27
N TYR A 372 14.57 -5.77 3.23
CA TYR A 372 15.14 -5.01 4.34
C TYR A 372 14.57 -3.59 4.43
N SER A 373 14.17 -3.00 3.31
CA SER A 373 13.42 -1.75 3.29
C SER A 373 12.04 -1.91 3.95
N GLU A 374 11.32 -2.96 3.59
CA GLU A 374 10.01 -3.25 4.19
C GLU A 374 10.11 -3.55 5.70
N VAL A 375 11.17 -4.26 6.12
CA VAL A 375 11.45 -4.49 7.54
C VAL A 375 11.73 -3.17 8.25
N PHE A 376 12.49 -2.25 7.62
CA PHE A 376 12.74 -0.91 8.17
C PHE A 376 11.44 -0.17 8.42
N ASP A 377 10.56 -0.14 7.44
CA ASP A 377 9.25 0.52 7.53
C ASP A 377 8.41 -0.11 8.65
N ARG A 378 8.35 -1.43 8.73
CA ARG A 378 7.61 -2.13 9.78
C ARG A 378 8.18 -1.87 11.18
N MET A 379 9.50 -1.76 11.31
CA MET A 379 10.14 -1.36 12.56
C MET A 379 9.67 0.02 13.00
N VAL A 380 9.61 0.98 12.07
CA VAL A 380 9.15 2.35 12.36
C VAL A 380 7.68 2.38 12.70
N PHE A 381 6.82 1.73 11.90
CA PHE A 381 5.36 1.77 12.10
C PHE A 381 4.89 1.10 13.40
N GLN A 382 5.61 0.13 13.91
CA GLN A 382 5.16 -0.68 15.05
C GLN A 382 6.02 -0.47 16.31
N PRO A 383 7.18 -1.16 16.50
CA PRO A 383 7.87 -1.09 17.79
C PRO A 383 8.48 0.28 18.09
N ILE A 384 9.09 0.95 17.11
CA ILE A 384 9.75 2.24 17.31
C ILE A 384 8.74 3.31 17.69
N THR A 385 7.66 3.45 16.89
CA THR A 385 6.60 4.43 17.18
C THR A 385 5.95 4.16 18.53
N THR A 386 5.61 2.91 18.83
CA THR A 386 5.00 2.53 20.10
C THR A 386 5.91 2.86 21.28
N HIS A 387 7.22 2.57 21.16
CA HIS A 387 8.21 2.81 22.19
C HIS A 387 8.37 4.30 22.48
N TYR A 388 8.66 5.11 21.46
CA TYR A 388 8.95 6.54 21.67
C TYR A 388 7.71 7.37 22.00
N LYS A 389 6.52 7.00 21.53
CA LYS A 389 5.26 7.60 22.03
C LYS A 389 5.06 7.34 23.52
N LYS A 390 5.31 6.11 23.98
CA LYS A 390 5.23 5.76 25.41
C LYS A 390 6.28 6.45 26.24
N ALA A 391 7.46 6.70 25.68
CA ALA A 391 8.55 7.43 26.31
C ALA A 391 8.39 8.97 26.26
N HIS A 392 7.34 9.50 25.66
CA HIS A 392 7.14 10.94 25.40
C HIS A 392 8.30 11.59 24.62
N ARG A 393 8.88 10.84 23.68
CA ARG A 393 9.95 11.26 22.76
C ARG A 393 9.48 11.11 21.31
N ASN A 394 8.31 11.67 21.00
CA ASN A 394 7.65 11.48 19.71
C ASN A 394 8.44 12.05 18.53
N GLU A 395 9.30 13.06 18.79
CA GLU A 395 10.24 13.61 17.81
C GLU A 395 11.18 12.56 17.21
N ILE A 396 11.56 11.54 18.00
CA ILE A 396 12.41 10.43 17.51
C ILE A 396 11.64 9.55 16.55
N ALA A 397 10.40 9.18 16.89
CA ALA A 397 9.53 8.43 15.96
C ALA A 397 9.29 9.22 14.67
N THR A 398 9.01 10.52 14.78
CA THR A 398 8.81 11.42 13.63
C THR A 398 10.07 11.49 12.74
N ALA A 399 11.26 11.54 13.35
CA ALA A 399 12.51 11.51 12.62
C ALA A 399 12.69 10.20 11.83
N PHE A 400 12.33 9.05 12.41
CA PHE A 400 12.31 7.78 11.68
C PHE A 400 11.33 7.77 10.51
N TYR A 401 10.11 8.30 10.70
CA TYR A 401 9.15 8.43 9.60
C TYR A 401 9.69 9.26 8.44
N SER A 402 10.49 10.30 8.72
CA SER A 402 11.11 11.10 7.67
C SER A 402 12.18 10.35 6.85
N LEU A 403 12.63 9.17 7.32
CA LEU A 403 13.57 8.31 6.58
C LEU A 403 12.85 7.29 5.68
N ILE A 404 11.58 6.99 5.93
CA ILE A 404 10.79 6.04 5.10
C ILE A 404 10.49 6.67 3.75
N ASP A 405 10.00 7.90 3.76
CA ASP A 405 9.66 8.67 2.57
C ASP A 405 10.47 9.96 2.55
N PRO A 406 11.80 9.89 2.35
CA PRO A 406 12.58 11.11 2.27
C PRO A 406 12.09 11.91 1.07
N PRO A 407 11.74 13.18 1.25
CA PRO A 407 11.52 14.05 0.11
C PRO A 407 12.80 14.01 -0.71
N SER A 408 12.74 13.47 -1.94
CA SER A 408 13.92 13.43 -2.77
C SER A 408 14.38 14.85 -3.02
N SER A 409 15.68 15.12 -2.81
CA SER A 409 16.31 16.40 -3.11
C SER A 409 16.22 16.77 -4.60
N GLU A 410 15.85 15.83 -5.45
CA GLU A 410 15.63 15.97 -6.88
C GLU A 410 14.19 16.31 -7.25
N LEU A 411 13.24 16.11 -6.34
CA LEU A 411 11.86 16.57 -6.54
C LEU A 411 11.81 18.05 -6.15
N GLU A 412 12.01 18.92 -7.10
CA GLU A 412 11.59 20.34 -7.04
C GLU A 412 10.11 20.51 -6.65
N ASN A 413 9.40 19.41 -6.46
CA ASN A 413 7.99 19.32 -6.18
C ASN A 413 7.75 18.88 -4.73
N VAL A 414 7.81 19.83 -3.80
CA VAL A 414 7.52 19.63 -2.37
C VAL A 414 6.11 19.08 -2.12
N GLY A 415 5.26 19.07 -3.14
CA GLY A 415 3.92 18.47 -3.10
C GLY A 415 3.89 16.98 -2.75
N SER A 416 4.96 16.24 -3.03
CA SER A 416 5.06 14.83 -2.65
C SER A 416 5.19 14.60 -1.14
N VAL A 417 5.64 15.59 -0.37
CA VAL A 417 5.74 15.47 1.09
C VAL A 417 4.37 15.27 1.73
N TYR A 418 3.36 15.96 1.24
CA TYR A 418 2.00 15.89 1.79
C TYR A 418 1.27 14.57 1.52
N SER A 419 1.81 13.70 0.70
CA SER A 419 1.28 12.34 0.47
C SER A 419 2.11 11.24 1.15
N SER A 420 3.17 11.62 1.88
CA SER A 420 4.09 10.68 2.53
C SER A 420 3.57 10.14 3.87
N ASN A 421 4.14 9.01 4.31
CA ASN A 421 3.91 8.49 5.65
C ASN A 421 4.41 9.46 6.74
N PHE A 422 5.49 10.20 6.47
CA PHE A 422 6.00 11.25 7.34
C PHE A 422 4.98 12.36 7.58
N TYR A 423 4.39 12.90 6.49
CA TYR A 423 3.33 13.90 6.62
C TYR A 423 2.12 13.34 7.39
N SER A 424 1.66 12.15 7.00
CA SER A 424 0.49 11.52 7.65
C SER A 424 0.71 11.32 9.14
N TYR A 425 1.91 10.90 9.55
CA TYR A 425 2.25 10.74 10.96
C TYR A 425 2.18 12.05 11.75
N LEU A 426 2.74 13.13 11.19
CA LEU A 426 2.64 14.48 11.78
C LEU A 426 1.20 15.00 11.76
N ASP A 427 0.45 14.74 10.70
CA ASP A 427 -0.90 15.26 10.52
C ASP A 427 -1.91 14.63 11.48
N TYR A 428 -1.75 13.34 11.82
CA TYR A 428 -2.54 12.68 12.86
C TYR A 428 -2.06 12.95 14.28
N GLY A 429 -0.83 13.46 14.46
CA GLY A 429 -0.30 13.96 15.74
C GLY A 429 -0.91 15.30 16.14
N ASP A 430 -0.68 15.73 17.36
CA ASP A 430 -1.04 17.08 17.83
C ASP A 430 0.02 18.14 17.43
N VAL A 431 -0.24 19.39 17.75
CA VAL A 431 0.68 20.48 17.42
C VAL A 431 1.97 20.39 18.23
N ASP A 432 1.93 19.84 19.44
CA ASP A 432 3.10 19.70 20.31
C ASP A 432 4.08 18.66 19.73
N ASP A 433 3.58 17.59 19.10
CA ASP A 433 4.41 16.64 18.37
C ASP A 433 5.17 17.30 17.21
N ALA A 434 4.49 18.15 16.44
CA ALA A 434 5.12 18.90 15.34
C ALA A 434 6.18 19.91 15.85
N LEU A 435 5.89 20.60 16.96
CA LEU A 435 6.84 21.53 17.61
C LEU A 435 8.04 20.78 18.19
N ALA A 436 7.84 19.60 18.78
CA ALA A 436 8.92 18.77 19.28
C ALA A 436 9.86 18.35 18.15
N TYR A 437 9.31 17.90 17.02
CA TYR A 437 10.11 17.57 15.84
C TYR A 437 10.83 18.79 15.25
N GLN A 438 10.17 19.95 15.15
CA GLN A 438 10.81 21.21 14.71
C GLN A 438 11.97 21.58 15.62
N SER A 439 11.80 21.45 16.94
CA SER A 439 12.86 21.69 17.92
C SER A 439 14.01 20.68 17.78
N PHE A 440 13.71 19.41 17.49
CA PHE A 440 14.72 18.39 17.26
C PHE A 440 15.59 18.71 16.05
N ILE A 441 15.01 19.06 14.90
CA ILE A 441 15.77 19.33 13.67
C ILE A 441 16.58 20.65 13.73
N GLN A 442 16.16 21.60 14.56
CA GLN A 442 16.86 22.89 14.78
C GLN A 442 17.87 22.83 15.93
N GLY A 443 17.76 21.82 16.79
CA GLY A 443 18.56 21.66 17.99
C GLY A 443 19.89 20.95 17.78
N ASN A 444 20.60 20.74 18.91
CA ASN A 444 21.80 19.91 18.92
C ASN A 444 21.48 18.50 19.40
N PRO A 445 21.70 17.49 18.57
CA PRO A 445 21.37 16.10 18.91
C PRO A 445 22.25 15.57 20.05
N LYS A 446 21.63 14.78 20.93
CA LYS A 446 22.27 14.14 22.06
C LYS A 446 22.39 12.62 21.79
N GLY A 447 23.53 12.03 22.18
CA GLY A 447 23.70 10.60 22.00
C GLY A 447 23.87 10.17 20.52
N LYS A 448 24.04 8.85 20.31
CA LYS A 448 24.35 8.28 19.00
C LYS A 448 23.15 8.24 18.08
N LEU A 449 21.99 7.80 18.59
CA LEU A 449 20.76 7.68 17.80
C LEU A 449 20.29 9.05 17.28
N GLU A 450 20.19 10.05 18.19
CA GLU A 450 19.75 11.38 17.77
C GLU A 450 20.68 12.00 16.73
N LYS A 451 22.00 11.82 16.84
CA LYS A 451 22.96 12.28 15.83
C LYS A 451 22.72 11.61 14.48
N TRP A 452 22.57 10.29 14.48
CA TRP A 452 22.34 9.52 13.27
C TRP A 452 21.02 9.92 12.58
N LEU A 453 19.96 10.12 13.34
CA LEU A 453 18.66 10.59 12.83
C LEU A 453 18.75 12.04 12.36
N HIS A 454 19.32 12.93 13.17
CA HIS A 454 19.44 14.35 12.85
C HIS A 454 20.24 14.60 11.56
N GLU A 455 21.26 13.79 11.24
CA GLU A 455 22.00 13.89 9.98
C GLU A 455 21.14 13.57 8.75
N ARG A 456 20.10 12.74 8.90
CA ARG A 456 19.31 12.13 7.82
C ARG A 456 17.88 12.62 7.74
N ALA A 457 17.34 13.12 8.83
CA ALA A 457 15.97 13.59 8.95
C ALA A 457 15.67 14.74 7.99
N TYR A 458 14.42 14.84 7.56
CA TYR A 458 13.94 15.93 6.73
C TYR A 458 13.94 17.26 7.50
N LYS A 459 14.60 18.30 6.96
CA LYS A 459 14.90 19.56 7.68
C LYS A 459 14.39 20.84 7.01
N SER A 460 13.30 20.77 6.24
CA SER A 460 12.75 21.98 5.64
C SER A 460 12.09 22.88 6.69
N GLU A 461 12.69 24.03 6.97
CA GLU A 461 12.10 25.04 7.87
C GLU A 461 10.81 25.62 7.28
N ASP A 462 10.78 25.85 5.98
CA ASP A 462 9.60 26.37 5.28
C ASP A 462 8.41 25.42 5.42
N PHE A 463 8.66 24.11 5.21
CA PHE A 463 7.64 23.08 5.41
C PHE A 463 7.15 23.07 6.86
N MET A 464 8.05 23.05 7.84
CA MET A 464 7.67 22.97 9.25
C MET A 464 6.90 24.22 9.71
N ASN A 465 7.31 25.41 9.25
CA ASN A 465 6.58 26.63 9.57
C ASN A 465 5.18 26.66 8.93
N ASP A 466 5.05 26.22 7.66
CA ASP A 466 3.74 26.12 7.00
C ASP A 466 2.87 25.07 7.69
N PHE A 467 3.44 23.90 8.03
CA PHE A 467 2.74 22.81 8.68
C PHE A 467 2.23 23.21 10.08
N VAL A 468 3.11 23.71 10.98
CA VAL A 468 2.75 24.14 12.32
C VAL A 468 1.74 25.29 12.27
N GLY A 469 1.96 26.27 11.38
CA GLY A 469 1.01 27.35 11.15
C GLY A 469 -0.36 26.86 10.73
N THR A 470 -0.43 25.85 9.85
CA THR A 470 -1.70 25.24 9.40
C THR A 470 -2.38 24.46 10.52
N LYS A 471 -1.62 23.76 11.37
CA LYS A 471 -2.19 23.13 12.59
C LYS A 471 -2.85 24.16 13.51
N TYR A 472 -2.23 25.32 13.74
CA TYR A 472 -2.85 26.41 14.51
C TYR A 472 -4.07 27.01 13.79
N MET A 473 -4.09 27.04 12.45
CA MET A 473 -5.29 27.38 11.68
C MET A 473 -6.43 26.41 11.97
N ALA A 474 -6.16 25.11 11.99
CA ALA A 474 -7.15 24.08 12.31
C ALA A 474 -7.68 24.18 13.75
N LEU A 475 -6.85 24.63 14.69
CA LEU A 475 -7.26 24.93 16.08
C LEU A 475 -8.07 26.23 16.19
N GLY A 476 -7.99 27.12 15.19
CA GLY A 476 -8.57 28.47 15.24
C GLY A 476 -7.77 29.47 16.07
N ASP A 477 -6.51 29.17 16.38
CA ASP A 477 -5.57 30.10 17.00
C ASP A 477 -4.88 30.98 15.96
N TRP A 478 -5.61 31.97 15.47
CA TRP A 478 -5.16 32.86 14.40
C TRP A 478 -3.87 33.58 14.69
N PRO A 479 -3.69 34.20 15.90
CA PRO A 479 -2.46 34.95 16.22
C PRO A 479 -1.20 34.06 16.19
N THR A 480 -1.30 32.84 16.69
CA THR A 480 -0.18 31.88 16.68
C THR A 480 0.08 31.34 15.27
N ALA A 481 -0.97 31.03 14.53
CA ALA A 481 -0.85 30.59 13.12
C ALA A 481 -0.08 31.62 12.28
N ILE A 482 -0.43 32.90 12.38
CA ILE A 482 0.22 34.00 11.65
C ILE A 482 1.74 34.06 11.96
N LYS A 483 2.15 33.89 13.22
CA LYS A 483 3.58 33.94 13.61
C LYS A 483 4.44 32.87 12.89
N PHE A 484 3.87 31.71 12.61
CA PHE A 484 4.56 30.66 11.87
C PHE A 484 4.48 30.89 10.36
N LEU A 485 3.28 31.20 9.86
CA LEU A 485 3.04 31.37 8.42
C LEU A 485 3.76 32.59 7.82
N GLU A 486 4.05 33.65 8.59
CA GLU A 486 4.84 34.81 8.14
C GLU A 486 6.31 34.47 7.85
N LYS A 487 6.80 33.33 8.35
CA LYS A 487 8.15 32.84 8.04
C LYS A 487 8.21 32.07 6.72
N VAL A 488 7.06 31.73 6.12
CA VAL A 488 6.98 30.90 4.92
C VAL A 488 7.09 31.75 3.65
N PRO A 489 8.11 31.56 2.80
CA PRO A 489 8.25 32.32 1.57
C PRO A 489 7.15 31.98 0.56
N LEU A 490 6.67 32.98 -0.21
CA LEU A 490 5.73 32.74 -1.29
C LEU A 490 6.30 31.80 -2.37
N ALA A 491 7.61 31.80 -2.58
CA ALA A 491 8.28 30.89 -3.49
C ALA A 491 8.05 29.42 -3.09
N PHE A 492 8.09 29.11 -1.78
CA PHE A 492 7.77 27.78 -1.26
C PHE A 492 6.31 27.42 -1.54
N LEU A 493 5.35 28.30 -1.20
CA LEU A 493 3.91 28.06 -1.42
C LEU A 493 3.57 27.88 -2.91
N ASN A 494 4.25 28.58 -3.80
CA ASN A 494 4.04 28.47 -5.23
C ASN A 494 4.49 27.11 -5.82
N GLN A 495 5.31 26.35 -5.10
CA GLN A 495 5.74 25.01 -5.49
C GLN A 495 4.82 23.90 -4.94
N GLN A 496 3.94 24.22 -3.97
CA GLN A 496 3.09 23.23 -3.31
C GLN A 496 1.93 22.77 -4.21
N ASN A 497 1.50 21.53 -4.04
CA ASN A 497 0.33 20.98 -4.75
C ASN A 497 -1.00 21.66 -4.36
N ILE A 498 -1.04 22.34 -3.22
CA ILE A 498 -2.21 23.14 -2.81
C ILE A 498 -2.26 24.53 -3.47
N ASN A 499 -1.21 24.95 -4.18
CA ASN A 499 -1.14 26.26 -4.84
C ASN A 499 -2.33 26.56 -5.75
N PRO A 500 -2.74 25.64 -6.66
CA PRO A 500 -3.89 25.90 -7.54
C PRO A 500 -5.16 26.22 -6.77
N TYR A 501 -5.44 25.48 -5.70
CA TYR A 501 -6.62 25.71 -4.85
C TYR A 501 -6.54 27.05 -4.09
N MET A 502 -5.36 27.39 -3.57
CA MET A 502 -5.14 28.68 -2.91
C MET A 502 -5.33 29.87 -3.88
N GLY A 503 -4.99 29.68 -5.16
CA GLY A 503 -5.07 30.72 -6.17
C GLY A 503 -6.45 30.93 -6.77
N THR A 504 -7.23 29.86 -6.91
CA THR A 504 -8.51 29.86 -7.63
C THR A 504 -9.73 29.97 -6.72
N ARG A 505 -9.64 29.52 -5.46
CA ARG A 505 -10.79 29.47 -4.56
C ARG A 505 -10.84 30.64 -3.58
N SER A 506 -12.04 31.07 -3.27
CA SER A 506 -12.29 32.18 -2.34
C SER A 506 -13.14 31.73 -1.14
N TYR A 507 -12.61 31.98 0.04
CA TYR A 507 -13.29 31.67 1.30
C TYR A 507 -14.45 32.63 1.65
N SER A 508 -14.67 33.70 0.83
CA SER A 508 -15.80 34.64 0.99
C SER A 508 -17.01 34.26 0.12
N VAL A 509 -16.89 33.28 -0.75
CA VAL A 509 -18.00 32.81 -1.61
C VAL A 509 -19.01 32.01 -0.78
N GLU A 510 -20.29 32.30 -0.95
CA GLU A 510 -21.40 31.58 -0.30
C GLU A 510 -21.47 30.11 -0.83
N PRO A 511 -21.11 29.08 -0.03
CA PRO A 511 -20.97 27.71 -0.54
C PRO A 511 -22.31 27.06 -0.93
N TRP A 512 -23.41 27.47 -0.29
CA TRP A 512 -24.76 26.98 -0.58
C TRP A 512 -25.40 27.59 -1.83
N ARG A 513 -24.75 28.58 -2.47
CA ARG A 513 -25.18 29.21 -3.70
C ARG A 513 -24.21 29.01 -4.85
N ASN A 514 -22.92 29.00 -4.57
CA ASN A 514 -21.87 28.91 -5.57
C ASN A 514 -20.85 27.88 -5.13
N PHE A 515 -20.90 26.71 -5.74
CA PHE A 515 -19.95 25.65 -5.48
C PHE A 515 -18.67 25.92 -6.28
N GLN A 516 -17.51 25.86 -5.63
CA GLN A 516 -16.22 26.17 -6.25
C GLN A 516 -15.45 24.92 -6.66
N ARG A 517 -15.86 23.75 -6.19
CA ARG A 517 -15.28 22.48 -6.62
C ARG A 517 -15.88 22.11 -7.97
N GLU A 518 -15.05 21.98 -8.97
CA GLU A 518 -15.45 21.32 -10.19
C GLU A 518 -15.42 19.80 -10.01
N SER A 519 -16.38 19.11 -10.59
CA SER A 519 -16.46 17.65 -10.58
C SER A 519 -15.56 17.01 -11.65
N SER A 520 -14.77 17.81 -12.37
CA SER A 520 -13.90 17.34 -13.43
C SER A 520 -12.57 16.81 -12.88
N TRP A 521 -12.02 15.83 -13.55
CA TRP A 521 -10.67 15.30 -13.33
C TRP A 521 -9.58 16.22 -13.90
N GLU A 522 -9.94 17.44 -14.31
CA GLU A 522 -9.02 18.43 -14.83
C GLU A 522 -8.22 19.05 -13.66
N GLU A 523 -6.92 19.15 -13.85
CA GLU A 523 -6.04 19.79 -12.89
C GLU A 523 -6.34 21.29 -12.82
N GLU A 524 -6.53 21.84 -11.63
CA GLU A 524 -6.66 23.28 -11.44
C GLU A 524 -5.36 23.97 -11.89
N PRO A 525 -5.45 25.12 -12.61
CA PRO A 525 -4.27 25.78 -13.13
C PRO A 525 -3.39 26.33 -12.00
N LYS A 526 -2.08 26.12 -12.10
CA LYS A 526 -1.12 26.76 -11.20
C LYS A 526 -1.19 28.28 -11.37
N VAL A 527 -1.23 29.00 -10.25
CA VAL A 527 -1.22 30.45 -10.20
C VAL A 527 -0.05 30.96 -9.38
N ILE A 528 0.43 32.15 -9.68
CA ILE A 528 1.45 32.83 -8.88
C ILE A 528 0.74 33.56 -7.73
N LEU A 529 0.93 33.07 -6.51
CA LEU A 529 0.39 33.70 -5.31
C LEU A 529 1.10 35.02 -5.03
N THR A 530 0.31 36.06 -4.74
CA THR A 530 0.79 37.39 -4.34
C THR A 530 0.76 37.62 -2.83
N SER A 531 0.07 36.72 -2.10
CA SER A 531 -0.02 36.69 -0.64
C SER A 531 -0.21 35.26 -0.14
N ASN A 532 0.08 35.03 1.14
CA ASN A 532 -0.27 33.79 1.81
C ASN A 532 -1.76 33.82 2.22
N LYS A 533 -2.58 33.07 1.52
CA LYS A 533 -4.04 33.02 1.73
C LYS A 533 -4.45 32.57 3.14
N LYS A 534 -3.64 31.77 3.81
CA LYS A 534 -3.88 31.37 5.20
C LYS A 534 -3.74 32.56 6.14
N ILE A 535 -2.72 33.42 5.94
CA ILE A 535 -2.52 34.65 6.70
C ILE A 535 -3.65 35.62 6.45
N ASP A 536 -4.04 35.86 5.18
CA ASP A 536 -5.13 36.75 4.82
C ASP A 536 -6.42 36.34 5.51
N PHE A 537 -6.74 35.03 5.45
CA PHE A 537 -7.91 34.45 6.13
C PHE A 537 -7.84 34.66 7.65
N ALA A 538 -6.71 34.35 8.29
CA ALA A 538 -6.56 34.47 9.74
C ALA A 538 -6.74 35.92 10.21
N ARG A 539 -6.20 36.89 9.46
CA ARG A 539 -6.38 38.32 9.73
C ARG A 539 -7.85 38.76 9.58
N GLU A 540 -8.53 38.29 8.56
CA GLU A 540 -9.96 38.57 8.41
C GLU A 540 -10.81 37.96 9.52
N MET A 541 -10.47 36.76 10.00
CA MET A 541 -11.17 36.13 11.13
C MET A 541 -11.02 36.93 12.39
N ILE A 542 -9.81 37.43 12.72
CA ILE A 542 -9.57 38.30 13.85
C ILE A 542 -10.39 39.62 13.73
N ASP A 543 -10.40 40.26 12.56
CA ASP A 543 -11.16 41.48 12.31
C ASP A 543 -12.68 41.24 12.47
N LEU A 544 -13.20 40.15 11.91
CA LEU A 544 -14.63 39.78 12.05
C LEU A 544 -15.00 39.50 13.52
N GLU A 545 -14.17 38.77 14.26
CA GLU A 545 -14.40 38.47 15.68
C GLU A 545 -14.41 39.78 16.51
N THR A 546 -13.48 40.69 16.22
CA THR A 546 -13.39 42.01 16.89
C THR A 546 -14.65 42.85 16.59
N LYS A 547 -15.07 42.91 15.32
CA LYS A 547 -16.26 43.67 14.92
C LYS A 547 -17.54 43.07 15.51
N LEU A 548 -17.65 41.73 15.54
CA LEU A 548 -18.79 41.02 16.11
C LEU A 548 -18.97 41.30 17.62
N ALA A 549 -17.86 41.49 18.34
CA ALA A 549 -17.89 41.74 19.78
C ALA A 549 -18.52 43.09 20.15
N ILE A 550 -18.47 44.08 19.26
CA ILE A 550 -18.95 45.46 19.53
C ILE A 550 -20.17 45.86 18.66
N ALA A 551 -20.61 45.01 17.74
CA ALA A 551 -21.67 45.32 16.79
C ALA A 551 -23.05 45.40 17.48
N ASN A 552 -23.91 46.32 17.03
CA ASN A 552 -25.34 46.28 17.33
C ASN A 552 -26.02 45.09 16.64
N LYS A 553 -27.26 44.77 17.07
CA LYS A 553 -27.96 43.55 16.64
C LYS A 553 -28.02 43.36 15.09
N GLU A 554 -28.36 44.39 14.31
CA GLU A 554 -28.46 44.25 12.88
C GLU A 554 -27.08 44.19 12.18
N ALA A 555 -26.12 44.96 12.62
CA ALA A 555 -24.75 44.84 12.15
C ALA A 555 -24.15 43.45 12.51
N ALA A 556 -24.42 42.99 13.74
CA ALA A 556 -23.99 41.67 14.17
C ALA A 556 -24.56 40.50 13.32
N ALA A 557 -25.79 40.66 12.84
CA ALA A 557 -26.41 39.62 11.95
C ALA A 557 -25.65 39.52 10.62
N LYS A 558 -25.28 40.65 9.98
CA LYS A 558 -24.50 40.66 8.73
C LYS A 558 -23.12 40.07 8.93
N LEU A 559 -22.39 40.52 9.96
CA LEU A 559 -21.07 40.01 10.30
C LEU A 559 -21.09 38.51 10.67
N ALA A 560 -22.16 38.08 11.37
CA ALA A 560 -22.37 36.67 11.67
C ALA A 560 -22.53 35.81 10.41
N TYR A 561 -23.24 36.32 9.42
CA TYR A 561 -23.38 35.64 8.14
C TYR A 561 -22.04 35.50 7.40
N GLU A 562 -21.26 36.57 7.33
CA GLU A 562 -19.91 36.56 6.74
C GLU A 562 -18.97 35.62 7.49
N TYR A 563 -19.02 35.64 8.81
CA TYR A 563 -18.21 34.74 9.66
C TYR A 563 -18.63 33.25 9.46
N ALA A 564 -19.91 32.98 9.30
CA ALA A 564 -20.43 31.66 9.02
C ALA A 564 -19.92 31.10 7.68
N ILE A 565 -19.93 31.90 6.62
CA ILE A 565 -19.39 31.52 5.30
C ILE A 565 -17.95 31.10 5.43
N ARG A 566 -17.09 31.90 6.10
CA ARG A 566 -15.67 31.62 6.26
C ARG A 566 -15.42 30.34 7.07
N ASN A 567 -16.22 30.13 8.13
CA ASN A 567 -16.13 28.88 8.91
C ASN A 567 -16.51 27.66 8.05
N TYR A 568 -17.58 27.76 7.23
CA TYR A 568 -17.90 26.67 6.33
C TYR A 568 -16.77 26.38 5.34
N GLN A 569 -16.25 27.42 4.69
CA GLN A 569 -15.21 27.30 3.69
C GLN A 569 -13.89 26.70 4.23
N ALA A 570 -13.55 26.98 5.49
CA ALA A 570 -12.38 26.44 6.15
C ALA A 570 -12.59 25.04 6.78
N SER A 571 -13.84 24.53 6.78
CA SER A 571 -14.15 23.20 7.30
C SER A 571 -13.71 22.09 6.35
N TYR A 572 -13.69 20.85 6.84
CA TYR A 572 -13.44 19.66 6.02
C TYR A 572 -14.51 19.43 4.91
N LYS A 573 -15.64 20.11 4.95
CA LYS A 573 -16.65 20.12 3.88
C LYS A 573 -16.53 21.31 2.93
N GLY A 574 -15.74 22.31 3.29
CA GLY A 574 -15.60 23.55 2.51
C GLY A 574 -14.69 23.41 1.31
N ASP A 575 -14.81 24.37 0.38
CA ASP A 575 -13.98 24.40 -0.84
C ASP A 575 -12.56 24.90 -0.55
N CYS A 576 -12.35 25.62 0.55
CA CYS A 576 -11.07 26.17 0.98
C CYS A 576 -10.44 25.34 2.12
N TRP A 577 -10.56 24.02 2.06
CA TRP A 577 -9.99 23.09 3.03
C TRP A 577 -8.47 23.29 3.24
N PHE A 578 -7.76 23.79 2.22
CA PHE A 578 -6.33 24.09 2.27
C PHE A 578 -5.94 25.13 3.34
N LEU A 579 -6.91 25.86 3.90
CA LEU A 579 -6.69 26.76 5.02
C LEU A 579 -6.31 26.03 6.31
N THR A 580 -6.78 24.80 6.47
CA THR A 580 -6.64 24.00 7.70
C THR A 580 -5.98 22.64 7.49
N HIS A 581 -5.93 22.14 6.24
CA HIS A 581 -5.40 20.82 5.87
C HIS A 581 -4.64 20.89 4.53
N TYR A 582 -4.04 19.76 4.13
CA TYR A 582 -3.29 19.64 2.86
C TYR A 582 -3.93 18.66 1.87
N ALA A 583 -4.99 17.99 2.29
CA ALA A 583 -5.79 17.10 1.47
C ALA A 583 -7.26 17.20 1.87
N SER A 584 -8.15 16.75 1.02
CA SER A 584 -9.59 16.71 1.29
C SER A 584 -10.19 15.43 0.70
N SER A 585 -11.01 14.76 1.50
CA SER A 585 -11.78 13.59 1.12
C SER A 585 -13.26 13.78 1.45
N THR A 586 -14.14 13.14 0.69
CA THR A 586 -15.57 13.08 1.02
C THR A 586 -15.86 12.36 2.34
N TYR A 587 -14.90 11.55 2.81
CA TYR A 587 -14.96 10.81 4.07
C TYR A 587 -14.35 11.54 5.25
N ASP A 588 -13.78 12.74 5.04
CA ASP A 588 -13.19 13.51 6.13
C ASP A 588 -14.22 13.87 7.20
N THR A 589 -13.78 13.80 8.43
CA THR A 589 -14.54 14.15 9.63
C THR A 589 -13.72 15.10 10.51
N LEU A 590 -14.39 15.71 11.49
CA LEU A 590 -13.70 16.52 12.49
C LEU A 590 -12.66 15.68 13.25
N ARG A 591 -11.42 16.15 13.30
CA ARG A 591 -10.35 15.48 14.05
C ARG A 591 -10.34 15.94 15.51
N VAL A 592 -9.83 15.05 16.37
CA VAL A 592 -9.75 15.33 17.80
C VAL A 592 -8.87 16.55 18.07
N GLY A 593 -9.38 17.50 18.87
CA GLY A 593 -8.67 18.72 19.24
C GLY A 593 -8.84 19.89 18.26
N GLU A 594 -9.33 19.66 17.05
CA GLU A 594 -9.57 20.74 16.08
C GLU A 594 -10.85 21.52 16.38
N LYS A 595 -10.88 22.77 15.92
CA LYS A 595 -12.07 23.62 15.98
C LYS A 595 -13.17 23.07 15.09
N ASP A 596 -14.36 22.88 15.64
CA ASP A 596 -15.52 22.51 14.83
C ASP A 596 -16.04 23.72 14.05
N PHE A 597 -15.50 23.89 12.86
CA PHE A 597 -15.86 24.96 11.94
C PHE A 597 -17.30 24.82 11.43
N LEU A 598 -17.84 23.61 11.27
CA LEU A 598 -19.24 23.40 10.85
C LEU A 598 -20.22 23.81 11.96
N ALA A 599 -19.97 23.39 13.18
CA ALA A 599 -20.78 23.83 14.33
C ALA A 599 -20.70 25.35 14.55
N CYS A 600 -19.51 25.95 14.32
CA CYS A 600 -19.37 27.41 14.31
C CYS A 600 -20.23 28.06 13.20
N CYS A 601 -20.15 27.53 11.99
CA CYS A 601 -20.97 28.02 10.88
C CYS A 601 -22.46 27.98 11.21
N GLU A 602 -22.95 26.84 11.68
CA GLU A 602 -24.36 26.69 12.08
C GLU A 602 -24.79 27.70 13.13
N ARG A 603 -24.02 27.85 14.21
CA ARG A 603 -24.32 28.79 15.30
C ARG A 603 -24.38 30.25 14.78
N TYR A 604 -23.48 30.64 13.89
CA TYR A 604 -23.46 32.00 13.37
C TYR A 604 -24.50 32.26 12.29
N LEU A 605 -24.93 31.23 11.51
CA LEU A 605 -26.12 31.33 10.67
C LEU A 605 -27.39 31.51 11.51
N GLN A 606 -27.52 30.81 12.64
CA GLN A 606 -28.64 31.00 13.55
C GLN A 606 -28.68 32.45 14.08
N LYS A 607 -27.52 33.02 14.42
CA LYS A 607 -27.40 34.42 14.84
C LYS A 607 -27.75 35.39 13.70
N ALA A 608 -27.34 35.11 12.49
CA ALA A 608 -27.69 35.91 11.31
C ALA A 608 -29.21 35.90 11.04
N ALA A 609 -29.88 34.75 11.30
CA ALA A 609 -31.32 34.61 11.15
C ALA A 609 -32.15 35.44 12.16
N GLU A 610 -31.54 36.04 13.18
CA GLU A 610 -32.17 36.94 14.14
C GLU A 610 -32.37 38.36 13.57
N SER A 611 -31.82 38.69 12.40
CA SER A 611 -32.02 39.99 11.70
C SER A 611 -33.51 40.26 11.47
N LYS A 612 -33.86 41.54 11.40
CA LYS A 612 -35.20 41.95 10.99
C LYS A 612 -35.36 41.94 9.46
N ASP A 613 -34.25 41.99 8.72
CA ASP A 613 -34.23 41.97 7.27
C ASP A 613 -34.66 40.60 6.73
N PHE A 614 -35.65 40.62 5.81
CA PHE A 614 -36.16 39.42 5.17
C PHE A 614 -35.07 38.67 4.40
N GLN A 615 -34.28 39.37 3.62
CA GLN A 615 -33.24 38.73 2.78
C GLN A 615 -32.16 38.08 3.60
N MET A 616 -31.77 38.72 4.71
CA MET A 616 -30.78 38.13 5.64
C MET A 616 -31.30 36.85 6.30
N LYS A 617 -32.59 36.87 6.75
CA LYS A 617 -33.21 35.65 7.31
C LYS A 617 -33.26 34.52 6.33
N GLU A 618 -33.71 34.82 5.09
CA GLU A 618 -33.81 33.84 4.02
C GLU A 618 -32.45 33.21 3.70
N LYS A 619 -31.41 34.02 3.50
CA LYS A 619 -30.06 33.56 3.27
C LYS A 619 -29.54 32.67 4.43
N ALA A 620 -29.77 33.08 5.67
CA ALA A 620 -29.32 32.34 6.83
C ALA A 620 -30.04 31.00 6.98
N TYR A 621 -31.36 30.93 6.79
CA TYR A 621 -32.12 29.68 6.83
C TYR A 621 -31.79 28.78 5.64
N TYR A 622 -31.50 29.33 4.48
CA TYR A 622 -31.07 28.57 3.32
C TYR A 622 -29.68 27.91 3.57
N GLY A 623 -28.74 28.65 4.15
CA GLY A 623 -27.45 28.12 4.58
C GLY A 623 -27.59 27.00 5.63
N LEU A 624 -28.46 27.18 6.63
CA LEU A 624 -28.76 26.15 7.64
C LEU A 624 -29.39 24.89 7.05
N ALA A 625 -30.21 25.05 5.99
CA ALA A 625 -30.80 23.91 5.29
C ALA A 625 -29.78 23.18 4.40
N PHE A 626 -28.72 23.87 3.97
CA PHE A 626 -27.66 23.29 3.16
C PHE A 626 -26.65 22.48 3.99
N ILE A 627 -26.35 22.87 5.24
CA ILE A 627 -25.36 22.19 6.08
C ILE A 627 -25.86 20.77 6.42
N PRO A 628 -25.21 19.70 5.96
CA PRO A 628 -25.75 18.33 6.06
C PRO A 628 -25.37 17.64 7.36
N THR A 629 -25.45 18.32 8.51
CA THR A 629 -25.13 17.68 9.81
C THR A 629 -26.16 16.62 10.19
N GLU A 630 -27.45 16.91 9.94
CA GLU A 630 -28.54 15.95 10.14
C GLU A 630 -29.60 16.15 9.04
N PRO A 631 -29.83 15.20 8.13
CA PRO A 631 -30.80 15.33 7.06
C PRO A 631 -32.24 15.37 7.58
N TRP A 632 -33.11 16.14 6.88
CA TRP A 632 -34.51 16.27 7.24
C TRP A 632 -35.33 14.99 7.06
N ARG A 633 -34.78 14.01 6.33
CA ARG A 633 -35.32 12.65 6.16
C ARG A 633 -34.19 11.63 6.06
N ASN A 634 -34.39 10.50 6.70
CA ASN A 634 -33.47 9.36 6.65
C ASN A 634 -34.02 8.30 5.72
N GLY A 635 -33.22 7.84 4.77
CA GLY A 635 -33.54 6.70 3.92
C GLY A 635 -33.13 5.40 4.60
N GLU A 636 -34.05 4.45 4.67
CA GLU A 636 -33.76 3.06 5.07
C GLU A 636 -34.06 2.15 3.88
N TRP A 637 -33.17 1.23 3.59
CA TRP A 637 -33.42 0.25 2.54
C TRP A 637 -34.43 -0.79 3.05
N ASP A 638 -35.57 -0.90 2.41
CA ASP A 638 -36.55 -1.93 2.69
C ASP A 638 -36.38 -3.10 1.72
N SER A 639 -35.82 -4.20 2.24
CA SER A 639 -35.60 -5.42 1.46
C SER A 639 -36.90 -6.11 0.98
N SER A 640 -38.04 -5.79 1.58
CA SER A 640 -39.34 -6.38 1.20
C SER A 640 -39.92 -5.71 -0.03
N SER A 641 -39.77 -4.40 -0.17
CA SER A 641 -40.20 -3.62 -1.33
C SER A 641 -39.08 -3.44 -2.36
N ASN A 642 -37.84 -3.79 -2.00
CA ASN A 642 -36.60 -3.54 -2.80
C ASN A 642 -36.45 -2.05 -3.18
N ASP A 643 -36.77 -1.14 -2.23
CA ASP A 643 -36.75 0.31 -2.44
C ASP A 643 -36.33 1.05 -1.17
N TRP A 644 -35.98 2.33 -1.32
CA TRP A 644 -35.65 3.23 -0.22
C TRP A 644 -36.90 3.84 0.40
N VAL A 645 -37.14 3.59 1.69
CA VAL A 645 -38.20 4.22 2.46
C VAL A 645 -37.64 5.41 3.24
N TYR A 646 -38.21 6.59 3.02
CA TYR A 646 -37.76 7.82 3.67
C TYR A 646 -38.66 8.20 4.85
N LYS A 647 -38.06 8.29 6.03
CA LYS A 647 -38.72 8.76 7.25
C LYS A 647 -38.30 10.20 7.55
N THR A 648 -39.26 11.05 7.81
CA THR A 648 -39.01 12.44 8.19
C THR A 648 -38.35 12.53 9.56
N ASN A 649 -37.37 13.41 9.71
CA ASN A 649 -36.70 13.70 10.97
C ASN A 649 -36.96 15.15 11.44
N PRO A 650 -38.06 15.42 12.15
CA PRO A 650 -38.43 16.78 12.58
C PRO A 650 -37.47 17.39 13.60
N ALA A 651 -36.64 16.56 14.26
CA ALA A 651 -35.65 17.01 15.23
C ALA A 651 -34.42 17.62 14.55
N SER A 652 -34.14 17.27 13.27
CA SER A 652 -32.95 17.69 12.56
C SER A 652 -32.89 19.21 12.34
N THR A 653 -31.67 19.75 12.29
CA THR A 653 -31.40 21.15 11.98
C THR A 653 -31.90 21.51 10.59
N GLN A 654 -31.71 20.63 9.61
CA GLN A 654 -32.18 20.84 8.24
C GLN A 654 -33.72 20.94 8.17
N TYR A 655 -34.44 20.05 8.85
CA TYR A 655 -35.91 20.15 8.89
C TYR A 655 -36.40 21.48 9.46
N LYS A 656 -35.82 21.89 10.61
CA LYS A 656 -36.17 23.15 11.27
C LYS A 656 -35.89 24.37 10.39
N ALA A 657 -34.76 24.35 9.66
CA ALA A 657 -34.40 25.42 8.72
C ALA A 657 -35.35 25.47 7.51
N LEU A 658 -35.64 24.32 6.88
CA LEU A 658 -36.60 24.21 5.77
C LEU A 658 -37.99 24.68 6.18
N LYS A 659 -38.45 24.26 7.38
CA LYS A 659 -39.73 24.74 7.92
C LYS A 659 -39.76 26.26 8.02
N ARG A 660 -38.73 26.90 8.60
CA ARG A 660 -38.62 28.33 8.75
C ARG A 660 -38.57 29.05 7.40
N LEU A 661 -37.90 28.49 6.39
CA LEU A 661 -37.93 29.01 5.02
C LEU A 661 -39.35 29.05 4.45
N VAL A 662 -40.10 27.95 4.59
CA VAL A 662 -41.47 27.85 4.09
C VAL A 662 -42.41 28.79 4.85
N ASP A 663 -42.28 28.90 6.17
CA ASP A 663 -43.07 29.82 7.01
C ASP A 663 -42.76 31.29 6.66
N LEU A 664 -41.49 31.61 6.37
CA LEU A 664 -41.03 32.93 5.97
C LEU A 664 -41.62 33.33 4.61
N GLU A 665 -41.64 32.41 3.64
CA GLU A 665 -42.26 32.61 2.30
C GLU A 665 -43.78 32.83 2.42
N ARG A 666 -44.46 31.98 3.22
CA ARG A 666 -45.91 32.13 3.46
C ARG A 666 -46.27 33.49 4.05
N SER A 667 -45.43 33.99 4.96
CA SER A 667 -45.63 35.32 5.60
C SER A 667 -45.26 36.49 4.68
N ASN A 668 -44.56 36.25 3.60
CA ASN A 668 -44.03 37.28 2.69
C ASN A 668 -44.15 36.82 1.22
N PRO A 669 -45.38 36.63 0.70
CA PRO A 669 -45.58 36.12 -0.65
C PRO A 669 -44.89 36.99 -1.71
N GLY A 670 -44.20 36.37 -2.64
CA GLY A 670 -43.51 37.02 -3.76
C GLY A 670 -42.16 37.67 -3.44
N LYS A 671 -41.66 37.57 -2.21
CA LYS A 671 -40.33 38.10 -1.83
C LYS A 671 -39.20 37.05 -1.88
N THR A 672 -39.55 35.76 -1.96
CA THR A 672 -38.58 34.66 -1.94
C THR A 672 -37.65 34.74 -3.16
N ALA A 673 -36.36 34.60 -2.89
CA ALA A 673 -35.32 34.60 -3.92
C ALA A 673 -35.46 33.38 -4.86
N GLU A 674 -35.12 33.56 -6.13
CA GLU A 674 -35.26 32.55 -7.17
C GLU A 674 -34.49 31.26 -6.85
N TYR A 675 -33.27 31.36 -6.31
CA TYR A 675 -32.46 30.19 -5.94
C TYR A 675 -33.07 29.34 -4.81
N VAL A 676 -33.84 29.96 -3.88
CA VAL A 676 -34.57 29.24 -2.83
C VAL A 676 -35.81 28.55 -3.43
N SER A 677 -36.59 29.26 -4.27
CA SER A 677 -37.81 28.73 -4.87
C SER A 677 -37.55 27.61 -5.89
N LYS A 678 -36.37 27.59 -6.52
CA LYS A 678 -35.92 26.55 -7.47
C LYS A 678 -35.15 25.39 -6.82
N CYS A 679 -34.87 25.45 -5.53
CA CYS A 679 -34.14 24.40 -4.84
C CYS A 679 -34.99 23.12 -4.68
N ASP A 680 -34.49 21.99 -5.22
CA ASP A 680 -35.21 20.71 -5.19
C ASP A 680 -35.57 20.25 -3.80
N VAL A 681 -34.64 20.42 -2.83
CA VAL A 681 -34.89 20.06 -1.41
C VAL A 681 -36.02 20.88 -0.82
N VAL A 682 -36.05 22.20 -1.10
CA VAL A 682 -37.13 23.07 -0.62
C VAL A 682 -38.44 22.71 -1.29
N ILE A 683 -38.46 22.43 -2.59
CA ILE A 683 -39.64 21.96 -3.32
C ILE A 683 -40.18 20.66 -2.77
N GLN A 684 -39.32 19.68 -2.52
CA GLN A 684 -39.71 18.39 -1.96
C GLN A 684 -40.24 18.53 -0.52
N PHE A 685 -39.58 19.35 0.29
CA PHE A 685 -40.07 19.63 1.65
C PHE A 685 -41.44 20.27 1.64
N LYS A 686 -41.70 21.27 0.78
CA LYS A 686 -43.01 21.91 0.64
C LYS A 686 -44.14 20.91 0.32
N LYS A 687 -43.88 19.93 -0.55
CA LYS A 687 -44.86 18.88 -0.91
C LYS A 687 -45.24 17.98 0.26
N GLN A 688 -44.35 17.79 1.21
CA GLN A 688 -44.60 16.93 2.39
C GLN A 688 -45.09 17.70 3.62
N TYR A 689 -44.81 19.01 3.66
CA TYR A 689 -45.13 19.90 4.78
C TYR A 689 -46.47 20.63 4.65
N GLN A 690 -47.22 20.30 3.62
CA GLN A 690 -48.56 20.93 3.38
C GLN A 690 -49.56 20.60 4.44
#